data_c6628f6821530abcec3a60f17aacedcd
#
_entry.id   c6628f6821530abcec3a60f17aacedcd
#
_cell.length_a   1.000
_cell.length_b   1.000
_cell.length_c   1.000
_cell.angle_alpha   90.00
_cell.angle_beta   90.00
_cell.angle_gamma   90.00
#
_symmetry.space_group_name_H-M   'P 1'
#
loop_
_entity.id
_entity.type
_entity.pdbx_description
1 polymer ?
#
loop_
_entity_poly.entity_id
_entity_poly.type
_entity_poly.pdbx_seq_one_letter_code
_entity_poly.pdbx_strand_id
1 'polypeptide(L)'
;MGESYVYITGTSDRQEDRMEDLQAILPDGSEFDFWEQKTQWKREWIVDAKASEDGADGPAAHPFPRIQQAASLAEPGDRVRIHAGVYREWVHPERGGTDPRHMISYEAFGDGKVEIRASEQVKSFRKSNGWRLASNPFASTEPAQMRVYEYDLDPDLFRGYNPFGMVNILHDRLFLEYDKTDTTPFLERRGRIFCDGMPLRQVALYNQMSEGDGTYWVEANGMKVHFRLPGDADPKNHKIEVTVREQCFAPAEPFLSYIRVKGLTLLHAATGAPVPQRGALSAFRGHHWIIEDCTVDWPGCVGVDVGDECWHHEHEPGRLTGYSVVRRCRILHAGVCGLAGLFARHMLVEDCLFEGIGWQKMELSWEAGAVKFHNSVNGLIRRNVFLNTFRADSIWLDCGNENNRITGNLFLNGREQREAIFIECTRDGVNLIDNNIIWNVEGRFDPSKIPTEHGSSGWYKLVENDAVNGYGIYGEGTDHLYIAHNLIGLCRGSGFYEKPVAFRQSSIDRGGTSRDAHIRNNIFYQCGNAAITFPTRDNDSDGNLFVNMCGGYLRVMYPEPELCLHLPAWKEFLGFDLHSQEAFLQVQLQEEADELSGRSNTALGKAKSDEKVVGILFSTGQTPFGLPEEIRRRHFVYRPEDISRVEADAHVKCDFLGQRREEGGVLPGPFQMLRSGKRYQIDPRRAE
;
A
#
# COMPACT_ATOMS: atom_id res chain seq x y z
N MET A 1 -36.12 -15.45 11.48
CA MET A 1 -36.24 -14.04 11.87
C MET A 1 -35.12 -13.34 11.17
N GLY A 2 -35.45 -12.60 10.13
CA GLY A 2 -34.42 -12.01 9.22
C GLY A 2 -33.70 -10.83 9.87
N GLU A 3 -32.41 -10.89 9.87
CA GLU A 3 -31.57 -9.75 10.22
C GLU A 3 -31.54 -8.80 9.02
N SER A 4 -32.04 -7.60 9.23
CA SER A 4 -32.01 -6.53 8.23
C SER A 4 -30.63 -5.85 8.25
N TYR A 5 -29.91 -5.97 7.15
CA TYR A 5 -28.72 -5.17 6.88
C TYR A 5 -29.16 -3.78 6.42
N VAL A 6 -28.62 -2.75 7.05
CA VAL A 6 -28.83 -1.38 6.61
C VAL A 6 -27.71 -1.03 5.63
N TYR A 7 -27.99 -1.09 4.34
CA TYR A 7 -27.16 -0.50 3.30
C TYR A 7 -27.50 1.00 3.22
N ILE A 8 -26.52 1.86 3.43
CA ILE A 8 -26.71 3.28 3.16
C ILE A 8 -26.38 3.51 1.69
N THR A 9 -27.39 3.44 0.83
CA THR A 9 -27.31 3.93 -0.54
C THR A 9 -27.62 5.42 -0.52
N GLY A 10 -26.62 6.25 -0.72
CA GLY A 10 -26.79 7.69 -0.78
C GLY A 10 -26.34 8.26 -2.11
N THR A 11 -27.25 8.33 -3.08
CA THR A 11 -27.10 9.26 -4.19
C THR A 11 -28.20 10.30 -4.07
N SER A 12 -27.89 11.54 -3.77
CA SER A 12 -28.79 12.65 -4.07
C SER A 12 -28.02 13.85 -4.59
N ASP A 13 -28.29 14.20 -5.84
CA ASP A 13 -28.05 15.49 -6.43
C ASP A 13 -28.91 16.56 -5.71
N ARG A 14 -28.51 16.97 -4.52
CA ARG A 14 -29.06 18.19 -3.88
C ARG A 14 -28.01 18.77 -2.95
N GLN A 15 -27.67 20.00 -3.21
CA GLN A 15 -26.72 20.81 -2.47
C GLN A 15 -27.24 21.26 -1.08
N GLU A 16 -28.40 20.76 -0.63
CA GLU A 16 -29.09 21.27 0.56
C GLU A 16 -29.11 20.33 1.77
N ASP A 17 -28.60 19.07 1.67
CA ASP A 17 -28.54 18.13 2.80
C ASP A 17 -27.25 17.28 2.80
N ARG A 18 -26.07 17.89 2.61
CA ARG A 18 -24.83 17.15 2.94
C ARG A 18 -24.75 17.05 4.45
N MET A 19 -25.03 15.87 5.00
CA MET A 19 -24.53 15.54 6.33
C MET A 19 -23.04 15.84 6.35
N GLU A 20 -22.59 16.57 7.36
CA GLU A 20 -21.19 16.92 7.59
C GLU A 20 -20.33 15.64 7.50
N ASP A 21 -19.38 15.60 6.56
CA ASP A 21 -18.45 14.47 6.42
C ASP A 21 -17.33 14.61 7.46
N LEU A 22 -17.58 14.14 8.65
CA LEU A 22 -16.66 14.25 9.78
C LEU A 22 -15.30 13.56 9.55
N GLN A 23 -15.21 12.63 8.59
CA GLN A 23 -13.93 12.04 8.18
C GLN A 23 -13.12 12.95 7.24
N ALA A 24 -13.72 14.01 6.73
CA ALA A 24 -13.06 14.98 5.85
C ALA A 24 -12.49 16.20 6.57
N ILE A 25 -12.66 16.31 7.89
CA ILE A 25 -12.08 17.41 8.68
C ILE A 25 -10.58 17.13 8.88
N LEU A 26 -9.74 18.03 8.41
CA LEU A 26 -8.27 17.95 8.56
C LEU A 26 -7.82 18.33 9.99
N PRO A 27 -6.57 18.04 10.37
CA PRO A 27 -6.07 18.31 11.72
C PRO A 27 -6.19 19.77 12.18
N ASP A 28 -6.07 20.73 11.26
CA ASP A 28 -6.24 22.17 11.53
C ASP A 28 -7.70 22.60 11.68
N GLY A 29 -8.65 21.68 11.56
CA GLY A 29 -10.09 21.92 11.62
C GLY A 29 -10.73 22.36 10.31
N SER A 30 -9.98 22.53 9.24
CA SER A 30 -10.53 22.81 7.92
C SER A 30 -11.18 21.58 7.30
N GLU A 31 -12.17 21.74 6.44
CA GLU A 31 -12.71 20.67 5.63
C GLU A 31 -11.79 20.42 4.43
N PHE A 32 -11.57 19.16 4.07
CA PHE A 32 -10.80 18.79 2.88
C PHE A 32 -11.45 19.37 1.62
N ASP A 33 -10.65 19.97 0.76
CA ASP A 33 -11.12 20.60 -0.48
C ASP A 33 -11.43 19.54 -1.55
N PHE A 34 -12.71 19.22 -1.72
CA PHE A 34 -13.22 18.38 -2.81
C PHE A 34 -13.40 19.21 -4.07
N TRP A 35 -12.33 19.52 -4.76
CA TRP A 35 -12.26 20.39 -5.93
C TRP A 35 -13.04 19.90 -7.16
N GLU A 36 -13.44 18.64 -7.17
CA GLU A 36 -14.10 17.98 -8.30
C GLU A 36 -15.42 18.67 -8.68
N GLN A 37 -15.64 18.80 -9.98
CA GLN A 37 -16.87 19.34 -10.53
C GLN A 37 -17.39 18.45 -11.65
N LYS A 38 -18.68 18.53 -11.95
CA LYS A 38 -19.27 17.79 -13.05
C LYS A 38 -18.71 18.27 -14.38
N THR A 39 -18.00 17.40 -15.09
CA THR A 39 -17.42 17.71 -16.39
C THR A 39 -18.51 17.92 -17.43
N GLN A 40 -18.34 18.93 -18.29
CA GLN A 40 -19.18 19.19 -19.45
C GLN A 40 -18.52 18.56 -20.68
N TRP A 41 -19.06 17.42 -21.12
CA TRP A 41 -18.51 16.69 -22.27
C TRP A 41 -18.87 17.40 -23.57
N LYS A 42 -17.86 17.65 -24.40
CA LYS A 42 -18.02 18.28 -25.74
C LYS A 42 -18.11 17.23 -26.83
N ARG A 43 -17.33 16.14 -26.71
CA ARG A 43 -17.20 15.08 -27.73
C ARG A 43 -16.96 13.74 -27.07
N GLU A 44 -17.48 12.68 -27.70
CA GLU A 44 -17.13 11.30 -27.38
C GLU A 44 -16.32 10.69 -28.50
N TRP A 45 -15.23 10.02 -28.15
CA TRP A 45 -14.44 9.14 -28.96
C TRP A 45 -14.71 7.69 -28.54
N ILE A 46 -15.02 6.84 -29.48
CA ILE A 46 -15.31 5.43 -29.21
C ILE A 46 -14.14 4.57 -29.65
N VAL A 47 -13.74 3.65 -28.79
CA VAL A 47 -12.66 2.69 -29.04
C VAL A 47 -13.21 1.27 -28.86
N ASP A 48 -12.99 0.41 -29.88
CA ASP A 48 -13.33 -1.01 -29.83
C ASP A 48 -12.21 -1.84 -30.46
N ALA A 49 -11.58 -2.72 -29.69
CA ALA A 49 -10.49 -3.58 -30.15
C ALA A 49 -10.88 -4.50 -31.34
N LYS A 50 -12.18 -4.64 -31.63
CA LYS A 50 -12.71 -5.41 -32.76
C LYS A 50 -12.94 -4.56 -34.01
N ALA A 51 -12.81 -3.26 -33.91
CA ALA A 51 -13.00 -2.37 -35.05
C ALA A 51 -11.92 -2.53 -36.10
N SER A 52 -12.26 -2.18 -37.36
CA SER A 52 -11.30 -2.15 -38.46
C SER A 52 -10.43 -0.88 -38.35
N GLU A 53 -9.19 -0.96 -38.80
CA GLU A 53 -8.35 0.23 -39.00
C GLU A 53 -8.86 1.08 -40.19
N ASP A 54 -9.48 0.41 -41.20
CA ASP A 54 -9.95 1.06 -42.41
C ASP A 54 -11.20 1.90 -42.10
N GLY A 55 -11.09 3.21 -42.33
CA GLY A 55 -12.20 4.16 -42.14
C GLY A 55 -12.51 4.50 -40.68
N ALA A 56 -11.66 4.08 -39.73
CA ALA A 56 -11.82 4.48 -38.32
C ALA A 56 -11.54 5.97 -38.14
N ASP A 57 -12.54 6.71 -37.64
CA ASP A 57 -12.47 8.15 -37.38
C ASP A 57 -13.00 8.56 -36.00
N GLY A 58 -13.40 7.55 -35.19
CA GLY A 58 -13.65 7.68 -33.76
C GLY A 58 -15.09 7.84 -33.28
N PRO A 59 -16.12 8.22 -34.05
CA PRO A 59 -17.52 8.10 -33.69
C PRO A 59 -18.00 6.66 -33.53
N ALA A 60 -19.14 6.46 -32.88
CA ALA A 60 -19.70 5.14 -32.63
C ALA A 60 -19.93 4.27 -33.91
N ALA A 61 -20.12 4.92 -35.07
CA ALA A 61 -20.27 4.22 -36.35
C ALA A 61 -18.94 3.66 -36.89
N HIS A 62 -17.82 4.30 -36.55
CA HIS A 62 -16.47 3.96 -37.01
C HIS A 62 -15.46 4.07 -35.84
N PRO A 63 -15.56 3.24 -34.79
CA PRO A 63 -14.71 3.35 -33.62
C PRO A 63 -13.25 3.10 -33.95
N PHE A 64 -12.36 3.66 -33.15
CA PHE A 64 -10.93 3.37 -33.25
C PHE A 64 -10.62 1.97 -32.70
N PRO A 65 -9.75 1.18 -33.35
CA PRO A 65 -9.32 -0.10 -32.81
C PRO A 65 -8.30 0.02 -31.67
N ARG A 66 -7.67 1.19 -31.49
CA ARG A 66 -6.65 1.44 -30.45
C ARG A 66 -6.96 2.68 -29.64
N ILE A 67 -6.67 2.61 -28.34
CA ILE A 67 -6.88 3.74 -27.43
C ILE A 67 -5.96 4.92 -27.81
N GLN A 68 -4.74 4.63 -28.26
CA GLN A 68 -3.79 5.66 -28.66
C GLN A 68 -4.31 6.57 -29.78
N GLN A 69 -5.12 6.06 -30.70
CA GLN A 69 -5.69 6.90 -31.76
C GLN A 69 -6.61 7.98 -31.21
N ALA A 70 -7.45 7.62 -30.24
CA ALA A 70 -8.28 8.58 -29.55
C ALA A 70 -7.44 9.52 -28.65
N ALA A 71 -6.42 9.00 -27.97
CA ALA A 71 -5.55 9.77 -27.07
C ALA A 71 -4.77 10.86 -27.81
N SER A 72 -4.40 10.64 -29.07
CA SER A 72 -3.73 11.62 -29.92
C SER A 72 -4.65 12.75 -30.39
N LEU A 73 -5.97 12.55 -30.37
CA LEU A 73 -6.96 13.52 -30.87
C LEU A 73 -7.73 14.23 -29.75
N ALA A 74 -7.79 13.64 -28.57
CA ALA A 74 -8.60 14.14 -27.47
C ALA A 74 -8.18 15.55 -27.05
N GLU A 75 -9.17 16.41 -26.84
CA GLU A 75 -9.05 17.81 -26.43
C GLU A 75 -9.78 18.07 -25.11
N PRO A 76 -9.51 19.19 -24.42
CA PRO A 76 -10.22 19.54 -23.18
C PRO A 76 -11.74 19.49 -23.32
N GLY A 77 -12.38 18.68 -22.48
CA GLY A 77 -13.80 18.38 -22.50
C GLY A 77 -14.17 17.14 -23.33
N ASP A 78 -13.21 16.43 -23.89
CA ASP A 78 -13.48 15.17 -24.61
C ASP A 78 -13.50 13.96 -23.67
N ARG A 79 -14.26 12.95 -24.07
CA ARG A 79 -14.41 11.69 -23.37
C ARG A 79 -14.13 10.53 -24.30
N VAL A 80 -13.15 9.71 -23.94
CA VAL A 80 -12.78 8.49 -24.66
C VAL A 80 -13.48 7.31 -23.99
N ARG A 81 -14.43 6.68 -24.68
CA ARG A 81 -15.19 5.51 -24.22
C ARG A 81 -14.65 4.25 -24.85
N ILE A 82 -14.20 3.31 -24.01
CA ILE A 82 -13.44 2.13 -24.46
C ILE A 82 -14.27 0.88 -24.21
N HIS A 83 -14.62 0.16 -25.28
CA HIS A 83 -15.34 -1.11 -25.22
C HIS A 83 -14.49 -2.21 -24.59
N ALA A 84 -15.15 -3.21 -24.03
CA ALA A 84 -14.53 -4.40 -23.44
C ALA A 84 -13.57 -5.08 -24.45
N GLY A 85 -12.35 -5.31 -24.05
CA GLY A 85 -11.32 -5.88 -24.90
C GLY A 85 -9.94 -5.91 -24.28
N VAL A 86 -8.99 -6.46 -25.03
CA VAL A 86 -7.57 -6.50 -24.66
C VAL A 86 -6.80 -5.58 -25.60
N TYR A 87 -6.23 -4.53 -25.05
CA TYR A 87 -5.46 -3.52 -25.75
C TYR A 87 -3.98 -3.68 -25.36
N ARG A 88 -3.12 -4.08 -26.33
CA ARG A 88 -1.70 -4.28 -26.11
C ARG A 88 -0.94 -3.05 -26.59
N GLU A 89 -0.99 -2.04 -25.76
CA GLU A 89 -0.42 -0.73 -26.07
C GLU A 89 0.08 -0.03 -24.81
N TRP A 90 0.86 0.99 -25.00
CA TRP A 90 1.18 1.99 -24.01
C TRP A 90 0.49 3.28 -24.45
N VAL A 91 -0.53 3.67 -23.72
CA VAL A 91 -1.35 4.83 -24.06
C VAL A 91 -0.64 6.12 -23.59
N HIS A 92 -0.41 7.02 -24.52
CA HIS A 92 0.24 8.31 -24.31
C HIS A 92 -0.75 9.43 -24.64
N PRO A 93 -1.50 9.97 -23.65
CA PRO A 93 -2.23 11.21 -23.86
C PRO A 93 -1.29 12.35 -24.29
N GLU A 94 -1.68 13.08 -25.34
CA GLU A 94 -0.91 14.20 -25.87
C GLU A 94 -1.36 15.54 -25.29
N ARG A 95 -2.54 15.56 -24.66
CA ARG A 95 -3.14 16.76 -24.06
C ARG A 95 -3.80 16.42 -22.73
N GLY A 96 -3.88 17.41 -21.85
CA GLY A 96 -4.68 17.39 -20.64
C GLY A 96 -5.92 18.27 -20.76
N GLY A 97 -6.78 18.25 -19.77
CA GLY A 97 -7.86 19.21 -19.60
C GLY A 97 -7.34 20.60 -19.17
N THR A 98 -8.24 21.55 -19.03
CA THR A 98 -7.90 22.93 -18.64
C THR A 98 -8.37 23.28 -17.23
N ASP A 99 -9.41 22.63 -16.75
CA ASP A 99 -10.03 22.88 -15.47
C ASP A 99 -10.98 21.70 -15.09
N PRO A 100 -11.56 21.68 -13.88
CA PRO A 100 -12.45 20.59 -13.45
C PRO A 100 -13.68 20.34 -14.34
N ARG A 101 -14.14 21.33 -15.08
CA ARG A 101 -15.31 21.21 -15.98
C ARG A 101 -14.92 20.77 -17.39
N HIS A 102 -13.66 20.87 -17.75
CA HIS A 102 -13.12 20.57 -19.07
C HIS A 102 -11.97 19.56 -18.96
N MET A 103 -12.18 18.49 -18.22
CA MET A 103 -11.25 17.37 -18.15
C MET A 103 -11.22 16.56 -19.45
N ILE A 104 -10.17 15.81 -19.69
CA ILE A 104 -10.16 14.71 -20.66
C ILE A 104 -10.35 13.41 -19.88
N SER A 105 -11.32 12.57 -20.30
CA SER A 105 -11.60 11.33 -19.63
C SER A 105 -11.34 10.11 -20.51
N TYR A 106 -10.73 9.07 -19.93
CA TYR A 106 -10.53 7.75 -20.54
C TYR A 106 -11.30 6.75 -19.68
N GLU A 107 -12.39 6.20 -20.22
CA GLU A 107 -13.35 5.44 -19.42
C GLU A 107 -13.73 4.10 -20.08
N ALA A 108 -13.89 3.07 -19.27
CA ALA A 108 -14.54 1.85 -19.72
C ALA A 108 -15.98 2.16 -20.18
N PHE A 109 -16.40 1.57 -21.30
CA PHE A 109 -17.74 1.75 -21.85
C PHE A 109 -18.83 1.20 -20.93
N GLY A 110 -18.51 0.16 -20.18
CA GLY A 110 -19.41 -0.49 -19.24
C GLY A 110 -20.03 -1.81 -19.75
N ASP A 111 -19.56 -2.29 -20.91
CA ASP A 111 -20.00 -3.55 -21.51
C ASP A 111 -19.11 -4.76 -21.16
N GLY A 112 -18.14 -4.56 -20.28
CA GLY A 112 -17.22 -5.57 -19.78
C GLY A 112 -15.85 -5.03 -19.44
N LYS A 113 -14.88 -5.92 -19.24
CA LYS A 113 -13.54 -5.58 -18.78
C LYS A 113 -12.69 -4.98 -19.91
N VAL A 114 -12.10 -3.83 -19.67
CA VAL A 114 -11.12 -3.18 -20.53
C VAL A 114 -9.73 -3.46 -19.98
N GLU A 115 -8.91 -4.22 -20.70
CA GLU A 115 -7.55 -4.56 -20.26
C GLU A 115 -6.50 -3.88 -21.13
N ILE A 116 -5.68 -3.01 -20.54
CA ILE A 116 -4.47 -2.48 -21.18
C ILE A 116 -3.30 -3.33 -20.68
N ARG A 117 -2.64 -4.05 -21.62
CA ARG A 117 -1.56 -4.98 -21.28
C ARG A 117 -0.22 -4.47 -21.80
N ALA A 118 0.75 -4.34 -20.91
CA ALA A 118 2.13 -4.06 -21.28
C ALA A 118 2.91 -5.32 -21.74
N SER A 119 2.25 -6.47 -21.80
CA SER A 119 2.80 -7.75 -22.25
C SER A 119 2.33 -8.13 -23.65
N GLU A 120 3.13 -8.98 -24.34
CA GLU A 120 2.76 -9.62 -25.60
C GLU A 120 2.66 -11.14 -25.43
N GLN A 121 1.80 -11.75 -26.22
CA GLN A 121 1.64 -13.21 -26.21
C GLN A 121 2.74 -13.88 -27.00
N VAL A 122 3.43 -14.84 -26.38
CA VAL A 122 4.40 -15.72 -27.02
C VAL A 122 3.69 -16.83 -27.76
N LYS A 123 3.98 -16.97 -29.06
CA LYS A 123 3.41 -18.00 -29.92
C LYS A 123 4.43 -19.03 -30.40
N SER A 124 5.72 -18.68 -30.38
CA SER A 124 6.81 -19.56 -30.86
C SER A 124 7.82 -19.75 -29.72
N PHE A 125 7.84 -20.92 -29.17
CA PHE A 125 8.85 -21.37 -28.21
C PHE A 125 9.29 -22.78 -28.59
N ARG A 126 10.49 -23.14 -28.16
CA ARG A 126 11.05 -24.47 -28.42
C ARG A 126 11.57 -25.07 -27.12
N LYS A 127 11.80 -26.38 -27.12
CA LYS A 127 12.45 -27.05 -26.02
C LYS A 127 13.86 -26.45 -25.83
N SER A 128 14.23 -26.10 -24.61
CA SER A 128 15.57 -25.61 -24.29
C SER A 128 16.63 -26.69 -24.55
N ASN A 129 17.75 -26.28 -25.16
CA ASN A 129 18.91 -27.14 -25.34
C ASN A 129 19.78 -27.25 -24.07
N GLY A 130 19.35 -26.64 -22.97
CA GLY A 130 20.08 -26.57 -21.70
C GLY A 130 21.11 -25.44 -21.69
N TRP A 131 21.63 -25.19 -20.51
CA TRP A 131 22.70 -24.23 -20.28
C TRP A 131 23.85 -24.92 -19.57
N ARG A 132 25.06 -24.84 -20.13
CA ARG A 132 26.27 -25.35 -19.50
C ARG A 132 27.07 -24.19 -18.97
N LEU A 133 27.44 -24.26 -17.68
CA LEU A 133 28.48 -23.38 -17.15
C LEU A 133 29.78 -23.72 -17.91
N ALA A 134 30.32 -22.74 -18.60
CA ALA A 134 31.49 -22.92 -19.48
C ALA A 134 32.74 -23.49 -18.74
N SER A 135 32.77 -23.37 -17.43
CA SER A 135 33.87 -23.82 -16.55
C SER A 135 33.76 -25.26 -16.06
N ASN A 136 32.62 -25.93 -16.25
CA ASN A 136 32.47 -27.32 -15.80
C ASN A 136 31.81 -28.20 -16.88
N PRO A 137 32.62 -28.85 -17.73
CA PRO A 137 32.12 -29.70 -18.82
C PRO A 137 31.37 -30.97 -18.31
N PHE A 138 31.46 -31.27 -17.04
CA PHE A 138 30.81 -32.43 -16.42
C PHE A 138 29.50 -32.10 -15.70
N ALA A 139 29.20 -30.84 -15.51
CA ALA A 139 27.93 -30.44 -14.91
C ALA A 139 26.81 -30.46 -15.96
N SER A 140 25.98 -31.49 -15.93
CA SER A 140 24.68 -31.44 -16.59
C SER A 140 23.74 -30.58 -15.77
N THR A 141 23.19 -29.55 -16.37
CA THR A 141 22.27 -28.62 -15.72
C THR A 141 20.81 -29.03 -15.84
N GLU A 142 20.51 -30.09 -16.57
CA GLU A 142 19.15 -30.61 -16.70
C GLU A 142 18.99 -31.95 -15.99
N PRO A 143 18.16 -32.04 -14.94
CA PRO A 143 17.60 -33.31 -14.53
C PRO A 143 16.81 -33.91 -15.68
N ALA A 144 16.94 -35.24 -15.89
CA ALA A 144 16.35 -35.96 -17.05
C ALA A 144 14.81 -35.84 -17.16
N GLN A 145 14.14 -35.26 -16.16
CA GLN A 145 12.69 -35.11 -16.07
C GLN A 145 12.18 -33.66 -16.16
N MET A 146 13.07 -32.68 -16.18
CA MET A 146 12.70 -31.26 -16.21
C MET A 146 12.32 -30.80 -17.62
N ARG A 147 11.16 -30.14 -17.77
CA ARG A 147 10.69 -29.59 -19.05
C ARG A 147 10.93 -28.09 -19.11
N VAL A 148 12.07 -27.70 -19.67
CA VAL A 148 12.41 -26.29 -19.89
C VAL A 148 12.21 -25.94 -21.36
N TYR A 149 11.61 -24.79 -21.59
CA TYR A 149 11.41 -24.21 -22.90
C TYR A 149 12.22 -22.92 -22.99
N GLU A 150 12.56 -22.50 -24.22
CA GLU A 150 13.24 -21.25 -24.49
C GLU A 150 12.49 -20.41 -25.52
N TYR A 151 12.65 -19.10 -25.42
CA TYR A 151 12.08 -18.12 -26.32
C TYR A 151 13.12 -17.04 -26.62
N ASP A 152 13.38 -16.80 -27.90
CA ASP A 152 14.18 -15.70 -28.40
C ASP A 152 13.31 -14.44 -28.39
N LEU A 153 13.73 -13.42 -27.65
CA LEU A 153 13.02 -12.15 -27.56
C LEU A 153 13.31 -11.33 -28.84
N ASP A 154 12.24 -11.03 -29.58
CA ASP A 154 12.34 -10.23 -30.78
C ASP A 154 12.60 -8.77 -30.45
N PRO A 155 13.71 -8.14 -30.93
CA PRO A 155 13.99 -6.73 -30.70
C PRO A 155 12.85 -5.79 -31.10
N ASP A 156 12.09 -6.13 -32.15
CA ASP A 156 10.99 -5.31 -32.64
C ASP A 156 9.82 -5.18 -31.65
N LEU A 157 9.71 -6.12 -30.68
CA LEU A 157 8.72 -6.06 -29.61
C LEU A 157 8.98 -4.88 -28.66
N PHE A 158 10.24 -4.49 -28.47
CA PHE A 158 10.63 -3.61 -27.38
C PHE A 158 10.74 -2.13 -27.76
N ARG A 159 10.84 -1.81 -29.03
CA ARG A 159 10.96 -0.43 -29.51
C ARG A 159 11.96 0.41 -28.71
N GLY A 160 13.11 -0.18 -28.36
CA GLY A 160 14.17 0.46 -27.59
C GLY A 160 14.12 0.27 -26.07
N TYR A 161 13.03 -0.31 -25.52
CA TYR A 161 12.94 -0.67 -24.11
C TYR A 161 12.84 -2.18 -23.93
N ASN A 162 13.97 -2.85 -23.63
CA ASN A 162 13.96 -4.28 -23.32
C ASN A 162 14.06 -4.52 -21.82
N PRO A 163 12.94 -4.84 -21.14
CA PRO A 163 12.94 -5.03 -19.69
C PRO A 163 13.75 -6.25 -19.23
N PHE A 164 13.99 -7.22 -20.11
CA PHE A 164 14.84 -8.38 -19.80
C PHE A 164 16.34 -8.05 -19.83
N GLY A 165 16.71 -6.93 -20.41
CA GLY A 165 18.07 -6.38 -20.38
C GLY A 165 18.33 -5.45 -19.20
N MET A 166 17.30 -5.11 -18.41
CA MET A 166 17.36 -4.12 -17.33
C MET A 166 17.16 -4.78 -15.98
N VAL A 167 18.03 -4.45 -15.03
CA VAL A 167 17.84 -4.84 -13.62
C VAL A 167 16.73 -4.04 -12.97
N ASN A 168 16.13 -4.56 -11.89
CA ASN A 168 15.06 -3.90 -11.19
C ASN A 168 15.49 -2.56 -10.60
N ILE A 169 16.68 -2.49 -10.04
CA ILE A 169 17.19 -1.28 -9.42
C ILE A 169 18.05 -0.50 -10.38
N LEU A 170 17.69 0.77 -10.53
CA LEU A 170 18.59 1.79 -11.00
C LEU A 170 19.49 2.20 -9.84
N HIS A 171 20.72 2.39 -10.17
CA HIS A 171 21.82 2.72 -9.33
C HIS A 171 21.51 3.81 -8.28
N ASP A 172 21.33 3.44 -7.04
CA ASP A 172 21.30 4.37 -5.94
C ASP A 172 22.47 4.05 -4.98
N ARG A 173 23.41 4.96 -4.88
CA ARG A 173 24.57 4.84 -4.00
C ARG A 173 24.34 5.46 -2.63
N LEU A 174 23.24 6.16 -2.41
CA LEU A 174 22.99 6.88 -1.17
C LEU A 174 22.62 5.95 -0.03
N PHE A 175 21.89 4.89 -0.33
CA PHE A 175 21.30 4.01 0.68
C PHE A 175 21.83 2.57 0.66
N LEU A 176 22.50 2.14 -0.42
CA LEU A 176 23.06 0.79 -0.52
C LEU A 176 24.54 0.76 -0.15
N GLU A 177 24.83 0.13 0.96
CA GLU A 177 26.18 -0.32 1.27
C GLU A 177 26.42 -1.67 0.56
N TYR A 178 26.89 -1.64 -0.68
CA TYR A 178 27.04 -2.82 -1.55
C TYR A 178 27.90 -3.93 -0.97
N ASP A 179 28.83 -3.62 -0.09
CA ASP A 179 29.70 -4.56 0.60
C ASP A 179 29.01 -5.24 1.81
N LYS A 180 27.89 -4.71 2.27
CA LYS A 180 27.15 -5.22 3.43
C LYS A 180 25.74 -5.68 3.10
N THR A 181 25.22 -5.34 1.91
CA THR A 181 23.85 -5.62 1.49
C THR A 181 23.81 -6.82 0.56
N ASP A 182 22.90 -7.77 0.79
CA ASP A 182 22.60 -8.80 -0.20
C ASP A 182 21.90 -8.17 -1.41
N THR A 183 22.69 -7.95 -2.48
CA THR A 183 22.19 -7.34 -3.71
C THR A 183 21.54 -8.33 -4.66
N THR A 184 21.47 -9.62 -4.30
CA THR A 184 20.90 -10.66 -5.17
C THR A 184 19.48 -10.37 -5.63
N PRO A 185 18.53 -9.88 -4.76
CA PRO A 185 17.19 -9.52 -5.18
C PRO A 185 17.16 -8.40 -6.23
N PHE A 186 18.17 -7.55 -6.21
CA PHE A 186 18.26 -6.38 -7.10
C PHE A 186 18.79 -6.71 -8.49
N LEU A 187 19.40 -7.88 -8.66
CA LEU A 187 19.88 -8.36 -9.94
C LEU A 187 18.78 -8.96 -10.81
N GLU A 188 17.58 -9.16 -10.26
CA GLU A 188 16.44 -9.57 -11.06
C GLU A 188 16.13 -8.56 -12.17
N ARG A 189 15.74 -9.08 -13.31
CA ARG A 189 15.36 -8.26 -14.47
C ARG A 189 13.91 -7.76 -14.31
N ARG A 190 13.61 -6.61 -14.91
CA ARG A 190 12.26 -6.02 -14.90
C ARG A 190 11.29 -6.85 -15.73
N GLY A 191 11.80 -7.51 -16.80
CA GLY A 191 10.99 -8.35 -17.68
C GLY A 191 10.47 -9.59 -16.98
N ARG A 192 9.19 -9.91 -17.18
CA ARG A 192 8.52 -11.05 -16.56
C ARG A 192 7.82 -11.90 -17.58
N ILE A 193 7.66 -13.18 -17.21
CA ILE A 193 6.90 -14.16 -17.95
C ILE A 193 5.67 -14.53 -17.15
N PHE A 194 4.52 -14.55 -17.81
CA PHE A 194 3.24 -14.93 -17.24
C PHE A 194 2.73 -16.21 -17.91
N CYS A 195 2.19 -17.11 -17.11
CA CYS A 195 1.45 -18.28 -17.54
C CYS A 195 0.00 -18.14 -17.08
N ASP A 196 -0.94 -18.04 -18.00
CA ASP A 196 -2.37 -17.81 -17.71
C ASP A 196 -2.64 -16.62 -16.77
N GLY A 197 -1.85 -15.55 -16.92
CA GLY A 197 -1.94 -14.33 -16.14
C GLY A 197 -1.18 -14.34 -14.82
N MET A 198 -0.60 -15.46 -14.42
CA MET A 198 0.21 -15.57 -13.19
C MET A 198 1.70 -15.48 -13.53
N PRO A 199 2.50 -14.67 -12.80
CA PRO A 199 3.92 -14.56 -13.08
C PRO A 199 4.67 -15.82 -12.69
N LEU A 200 5.64 -16.19 -13.51
CA LEU A 200 6.67 -17.15 -13.13
C LEU A 200 7.71 -16.46 -12.24
N ARG A 201 8.35 -17.23 -11.38
CA ARG A 201 9.43 -16.74 -10.51
C ARG A 201 10.76 -16.69 -11.28
N GLN A 202 11.41 -15.55 -11.29
CA GLN A 202 12.76 -15.44 -11.85
C GLN A 202 13.77 -16.16 -10.94
N VAL A 203 14.76 -16.79 -11.57
CA VAL A 203 15.90 -17.37 -10.90
C VAL A 203 17.20 -16.76 -11.42
N ALA A 204 18.20 -16.65 -10.56
CA ALA A 204 19.48 -16.05 -10.91
C ALA A 204 20.33 -16.92 -11.82
N LEU A 205 20.22 -18.24 -11.69
CA LEU A 205 20.97 -19.22 -12.45
C LEU A 205 20.04 -20.25 -13.10
N TYR A 206 20.39 -20.70 -14.30
CA TYR A 206 19.62 -21.70 -15.04
C TYR A 206 19.36 -22.99 -14.25
N ASN A 207 20.37 -23.49 -13.53
CA ASN A 207 20.25 -24.73 -12.75
C ASN A 207 19.26 -24.62 -11.57
N GLN A 208 18.98 -23.42 -11.10
CA GLN A 208 17.99 -23.22 -10.03
C GLN A 208 16.55 -23.53 -10.50
N MET A 209 16.30 -23.60 -11.80
CA MET A 209 15.02 -24.10 -12.32
C MET A 209 14.76 -25.55 -11.95
N SER A 210 15.80 -26.33 -11.56
CA SER A 210 15.64 -27.68 -11.04
C SER A 210 15.11 -27.74 -9.61
N GLU A 211 15.22 -26.66 -8.85
CA GLU A 211 14.78 -26.58 -7.46
C GLU A 211 13.25 -26.40 -7.34
N GLY A 212 12.58 -26.01 -8.43
CA GLY A 212 11.14 -25.85 -8.47
C GLY A 212 10.62 -25.51 -9.85
N ASP A 213 9.35 -25.82 -10.08
CA ASP A 213 8.64 -25.42 -11.30
C ASP A 213 8.10 -23.98 -11.21
N GLY A 214 7.41 -23.52 -12.24
CA GLY A 214 6.90 -22.15 -12.29
C GLY A 214 8.01 -21.09 -12.30
N THR A 215 9.15 -21.38 -12.93
CA THR A 215 10.34 -20.54 -12.91
C THR A 215 10.83 -20.14 -14.29
N TYR A 216 11.59 -19.05 -14.37
CA TYR A 216 12.30 -18.67 -15.60
C TYR A 216 13.65 -18.08 -15.30
N TRP A 217 14.54 -18.15 -16.29
CA TRP A 217 15.87 -17.57 -16.25
C TRP A 217 16.11 -16.74 -17.53
N VAL A 218 16.82 -15.64 -17.38
CA VAL A 218 17.14 -14.71 -18.47
C VAL A 218 18.64 -14.85 -18.82
N GLU A 219 18.96 -15.05 -20.09
CA GLU A 219 20.36 -15.00 -20.52
C GLU A 219 20.95 -13.59 -20.32
N ALA A 220 22.25 -13.53 -20.09
CA ALA A 220 22.96 -12.32 -19.66
C ALA A 220 22.71 -11.08 -20.53
N ASN A 221 22.52 -11.26 -21.84
CA ASN A 221 22.25 -10.17 -22.78
C ASN A 221 20.76 -9.73 -22.82
N GLY A 222 19.87 -10.43 -22.10
CA GLY A 222 18.46 -10.11 -22.08
C GLY A 222 17.68 -10.38 -23.38
N MET A 223 18.23 -11.18 -24.29
CA MET A 223 17.60 -11.47 -25.58
C MET A 223 17.06 -12.88 -25.71
N LYS A 224 17.20 -13.69 -24.69
CA LYS A 224 16.62 -15.03 -24.60
C LYS A 224 16.20 -15.33 -23.19
N VAL A 225 15.09 -16.00 -23.05
CA VAL A 225 14.57 -16.48 -21.77
C VAL A 225 14.35 -17.99 -21.82
N HIS A 226 14.59 -18.64 -20.70
CA HIS A 226 14.28 -20.05 -20.49
C HIS A 226 13.24 -20.14 -19.38
N PHE A 227 12.21 -20.97 -19.57
CA PHE A 227 11.13 -21.06 -18.60
C PHE A 227 10.66 -22.50 -18.39
N ARG A 228 10.24 -22.79 -17.19
CA ARG A 228 9.64 -24.04 -16.74
C ARG A 228 8.28 -23.75 -16.17
N LEU A 229 7.24 -24.33 -16.75
CA LEU A 229 5.88 -24.06 -16.27
C LEU A 229 5.54 -24.86 -15.00
N PRO A 230 4.54 -24.39 -14.23
CA PRO A 230 4.01 -25.15 -13.09
C PRO A 230 3.58 -26.56 -13.52
N GLY A 231 3.95 -27.56 -12.70
CA GLY A 231 3.65 -28.96 -13.00
C GLY A 231 4.34 -29.52 -14.26
N ASP A 232 5.41 -28.90 -14.75
CA ASP A 232 6.06 -29.26 -16.01
C ASP A 232 5.06 -29.33 -17.19
N ALA A 233 4.06 -28.43 -17.20
CA ALA A 233 3.02 -28.40 -18.22
C ALA A 233 3.57 -28.07 -19.61
N ASP A 234 2.84 -28.50 -20.65
CA ASP A 234 3.17 -28.15 -22.02
C ASP A 234 2.67 -26.73 -22.34
N PRO A 235 3.56 -25.77 -22.66
CA PRO A 235 3.18 -24.38 -22.90
C PRO A 235 2.23 -24.18 -24.08
N LYS A 236 2.06 -25.18 -24.96
CA LYS A 236 1.07 -25.13 -26.05
C LYS A 236 -0.38 -25.08 -25.53
N ASN A 237 -0.60 -25.56 -24.31
CA ASN A 237 -1.92 -25.60 -23.67
C ASN A 237 -2.17 -24.38 -22.77
N HIS A 238 -1.23 -23.43 -22.68
CA HIS A 238 -1.26 -22.30 -21.80
C HIS A 238 -1.04 -20.99 -22.55
N LYS A 239 -1.57 -19.91 -22.01
CA LYS A 239 -1.32 -18.57 -22.52
C LYS A 239 -0.04 -18.04 -21.89
N ILE A 240 1.02 -17.98 -22.67
CA ILE A 240 2.31 -17.43 -22.22
C ILE A 240 2.41 -15.99 -22.70
N GLU A 241 2.71 -15.08 -21.79
CA GLU A 241 2.91 -13.65 -22.07
C GLU A 241 4.26 -13.19 -21.53
N VAL A 242 4.92 -12.29 -22.24
CA VAL A 242 6.17 -11.64 -21.82
C VAL A 242 5.96 -10.13 -21.73
N THR A 243 6.46 -9.51 -20.69
CA THR A 243 6.42 -8.05 -20.53
C THR A 243 7.29 -7.38 -21.59
N VAL A 244 6.78 -6.35 -22.25
CA VAL A 244 7.51 -5.62 -23.29
C VAL A 244 7.48 -4.10 -23.14
N ARG A 245 6.59 -3.54 -22.30
CA ARG A 245 6.44 -2.10 -22.10
C ARG A 245 6.69 -1.73 -20.65
N GLU A 246 7.26 -0.57 -20.44
CA GLU A 246 7.48 -0.05 -19.09
C GLU A 246 6.17 0.31 -18.39
N GLN A 247 5.27 0.95 -19.10
CA GLN A 247 4.00 1.47 -18.56
C GLN A 247 2.82 1.04 -19.43
N CYS A 248 1.60 1.18 -18.90
CA CYS A 248 0.36 0.97 -19.63
C CYS A 248 -0.28 2.30 -20.06
N PHE A 249 -0.23 3.31 -19.18
CA PHE A 249 -0.87 4.60 -19.41
C PHE A 249 -0.01 5.70 -18.76
N ALA A 250 0.55 6.58 -19.59
CA ALA A 250 1.34 7.73 -19.15
C ALA A 250 1.31 8.80 -20.23
N PRO A 251 1.18 10.09 -19.89
CA PRO A 251 1.24 11.17 -20.85
C PRO A 251 2.51 11.17 -21.71
N ALA A 252 2.43 11.74 -22.93
CA ALA A 252 3.58 11.91 -23.81
C ALA A 252 4.58 12.93 -23.25
N GLU A 253 4.05 13.96 -22.58
CA GLU A 253 4.83 15.05 -21.97
C GLU A 253 4.46 15.19 -20.50
N PRO A 254 5.38 15.64 -19.65
CA PRO A 254 5.10 15.89 -18.25
C PRO A 254 4.10 17.06 -18.08
N PHE A 255 3.48 17.11 -16.90
CA PHE A 255 2.60 18.20 -16.44
C PHE A 255 1.23 18.28 -17.10
N LEU A 256 0.80 17.27 -17.88
CA LEU A 256 -0.56 17.20 -18.35
C LEU A 256 -1.53 16.98 -17.18
N SER A 257 -2.49 17.86 -17.04
CA SER A 257 -3.35 17.94 -15.86
C SER A 257 -4.82 17.79 -16.23
N TYR A 258 -5.70 17.63 -15.24
CA TYR A 258 -7.14 17.45 -15.45
C TYR A 258 -7.48 16.27 -16.36
N ILE A 259 -6.85 15.14 -16.09
CA ILE A 259 -7.13 13.86 -16.77
C ILE A 259 -7.88 12.94 -15.81
N ARG A 260 -8.91 12.28 -16.32
CA ARG A 260 -9.65 11.24 -15.59
C ARG A 260 -9.42 9.89 -16.24
N VAL A 261 -9.11 8.89 -15.44
CA VAL A 261 -8.99 7.49 -15.85
C VAL A 261 -9.98 6.67 -15.03
N LYS A 262 -10.94 6.01 -15.70
CA LYS A 262 -12.03 5.31 -15.02
C LYS A 262 -12.28 3.91 -15.53
N GLY A 263 -12.32 2.93 -14.61
CA GLY A 263 -12.81 1.57 -14.89
C GLY A 263 -11.86 0.73 -15.75
N LEU A 264 -10.60 1.10 -15.87
CA LEU A 264 -9.60 0.40 -16.66
C LEU A 264 -8.82 -0.62 -15.84
N THR A 265 -8.41 -1.71 -16.48
CA THR A 265 -7.50 -2.70 -15.91
C THR A 265 -6.15 -2.62 -16.62
N LEU A 266 -5.09 -2.31 -15.88
CA LEU A 266 -3.73 -2.15 -16.39
C LEU A 266 -2.87 -3.32 -15.88
N LEU A 267 -2.22 -4.03 -16.78
CA LEU A 267 -1.59 -5.31 -16.46
C LEU A 267 -0.17 -5.42 -17.01
N HIS A 268 0.70 -6.08 -16.22
CA HIS A 268 1.98 -6.63 -16.68
C HIS A 268 3.00 -5.59 -17.15
N ALA A 269 3.00 -4.39 -16.56
CA ALA A 269 4.00 -3.38 -16.87
C ALA A 269 5.38 -3.78 -16.29
N ALA A 270 6.44 -3.15 -16.78
CA ALA A 270 7.81 -3.39 -16.35
C ALA A 270 8.42 -2.14 -15.69
N THR A 271 7.68 -1.50 -14.79
CA THR A 271 8.18 -0.32 -14.07
C THR A 271 9.39 -0.68 -13.20
N GLY A 272 10.29 0.27 -13.03
CA GLY A 272 11.51 0.12 -12.24
C GLY A 272 11.41 0.75 -10.86
N ALA A 273 12.47 0.55 -10.08
CA ALA A 273 12.65 1.17 -8.77
C ALA A 273 14.14 1.53 -8.56
N PRO A 274 14.46 2.36 -7.57
CA PRO A 274 13.54 3.10 -6.70
C PRO A 274 13.09 4.42 -7.31
N VAL A 275 13.89 5.00 -8.20
CA VAL A 275 13.68 6.34 -8.75
C VAL A 275 14.00 6.39 -10.25
N PRO A 276 13.29 7.21 -11.04
CA PRO A 276 12.07 7.90 -10.68
C PRO A 276 10.92 6.92 -10.43
N GLN A 277 10.01 7.23 -9.50
CA GLN A 277 8.88 6.37 -9.15
C GLN A 277 7.75 6.53 -10.18
N ARG A 278 7.92 5.95 -11.37
CA ARG A 278 6.92 5.96 -12.43
C ARG A 278 6.07 4.70 -12.39
N GLY A 279 4.77 4.89 -12.28
CA GLY A 279 3.80 3.80 -12.22
C GLY A 279 3.41 3.22 -13.57
N ALA A 280 2.80 2.04 -13.55
CA ALA A 280 2.12 1.48 -14.74
C ALA A 280 1.02 2.41 -15.25
N LEU A 281 0.37 3.14 -14.34
CA LEU A 281 -0.46 4.32 -14.59
C LEU A 281 0.27 5.50 -13.97
N SER A 282 0.66 6.47 -14.79
CA SER A 282 1.46 7.62 -14.38
C SER A 282 0.75 8.93 -14.70
N ALA A 283 0.66 9.83 -13.71
CA ALA A 283 0.27 11.20 -13.94
C ALA A 283 1.41 12.05 -14.53
N PHE A 284 2.62 11.51 -14.52
CA PHE A 284 3.81 12.12 -15.07
C PHE A 284 3.94 13.61 -14.71
N ARG A 285 3.98 13.88 -13.40
CA ARG A 285 4.10 15.23 -12.83
C ARG A 285 2.86 16.14 -13.07
N GLY A 286 1.75 15.58 -13.56
CA GLY A 286 0.48 16.29 -13.71
C GLY A 286 -0.24 16.46 -12.37
N HIS A 287 -1.13 17.47 -12.30
CA HIS A 287 -1.98 17.72 -11.15
C HIS A 287 -3.47 17.56 -11.48
N HIS A 288 -4.33 17.47 -10.46
CA HIS A 288 -5.78 17.34 -10.63
C HIS A 288 -6.17 16.15 -11.51
N TRP A 289 -5.58 14.98 -11.23
CA TRP A 289 -5.99 13.74 -11.86
C TRP A 289 -7.08 13.06 -11.04
N ILE A 290 -8.01 12.39 -11.71
CA ILE A 290 -8.97 11.48 -11.08
C ILE A 290 -8.72 10.07 -11.61
N ILE A 291 -8.31 9.17 -10.73
CA ILE A 291 -8.09 7.76 -11.03
C ILE A 291 -9.10 6.98 -10.20
N GLU A 292 -10.11 6.41 -10.86
CA GLU A 292 -11.21 5.76 -10.15
C GLU A 292 -11.67 4.46 -10.79
N ASP A 293 -12.13 3.54 -9.94
CA ASP A 293 -12.65 2.23 -10.36
C ASP A 293 -11.66 1.41 -11.21
N CYS A 294 -10.36 1.71 -11.09
CA CYS A 294 -9.29 1.07 -11.86
C CYS A 294 -8.67 -0.11 -11.12
N THR A 295 -8.14 -1.06 -11.91
CA THR A 295 -7.30 -2.14 -11.37
C THR A 295 -5.92 -2.04 -12.00
N VAL A 296 -4.87 -1.99 -11.17
CA VAL A 296 -3.47 -2.11 -11.59
C VAL A 296 -2.92 -3.38 -10.98
N ASP A 297 -2.48 -4.33 -11.81
CA ASP A 297 -2.02 -5.63 -11.31
C ASP A 297 -0.73 -6.07 -12.00
N TRP A 298 0.22 -6.55 -11.20
CA TRP A 298 1.58 -6.88 -11.64
C TRP A 298 2.28 -5.77 -12.43
N PRO A 299 2.34 -4.55 -11.90
CA PRO A 299 2.87 -3.39 -12.61
C PRO A 299 4.39 -3.35 -12.72
N GLY A 300 5.10 -4.28 -12.14
CA GLY A 300 6.52 -4.18 -11.94
C GLY A 300 6.83 -3.70 -10.53
N CYS A 301 7.62 -2.66 -10.41
CA CYS A 301 7.99 -2.09 -9.12
C CYS A 301 6.93 -1.12 -8.61
N VAL A 302 6.43 -0.22 -9.46
CA VAL A 302 5.51 0.87 -9.06
C VAL A 302 4.17 0.74 -9.78
N GLY A 303 3.07 0.79 -9.01
CA GLY A 303 1.71 0.67 -9.55
C GLY A 303 1.21 1.95 -10.20
N VAL A 304 1.10 2.99 -9.41
CA VAL A 304 0.56 4.31 -9.80
C VAL A 304 1.48 5.40 -9.28
N ASP A 305 1.66 6.47 -10.03
CA ASP A 305 2.28 7.68 -9.52
C ASP A 305 1.41 8.91 -9.76
N VAL A 306 1.44 9.81 -8.76
CA VAL A 306 0.73 11.09 -8.74
C VAL A 306 1.62 12.13 -8.05
N GLY A 307 1.37 13.42 -8.28
CA GLY A 307 2.27 14.46 -7.78
C GLY A 307 3.50 14.61 -8.67
N ASP A 308 4.62 15.07 -8.10
CA ASP A 308 5.89 15.18 -8.82
C ASP A 308 6.68 13.85 -8.74
N GLU A 309 7.73 13.71 -9.54
CA GLU A 309 8.60 12.54 -9.51
C GLU A 309 9.61 12.63 -8.36
N CYS A 310 9.77 11.54 -7.65
CA CYS A 310 10.80 11.41 -6.62
C CYS A 310 12.20 11.59 -7.23
N TRP A 311 13.01 12.41 -6.57
CA TRP A 311 14.40 12.71 -6.96
C TRP A 311 14.56 13.39 -8.34
N HIS A 312 13.51 14.01 -8.85
CA HIS A 312 13.67 14.89 -10.01
C HIS A 312 14.36 16.19 -9.56
N HIS A 313 15.51 16.48 -10.15
CA HIS A 313 16.40 17.59 -9.71
C HIS A 313 15.84 18.98 -9.97
N GLU A 314 14.77 19.11 -10.76
CA GLU A 314 14.25 20.37 -11.21
C GLU A 314 12.82 20.61 -10.69
N HIS A 315 12.68 20.59 -9.34
CA HIS A 315 11.43 21.13 -8.79
C HIS A 315 11.38 22.64 -9.00
N GLU A 316 10.49 23.08 -9.86
CA GLU A 316 10.27 24.51 -10.07
C GLU A 316 9.47 25.08 -8.91
N PRO A 317 10.05 26.00 -8.11
CA PRO A 317 9.31 26.65 -7.04
C PRO A 317 8.03 27.31 -7.55
N GLY A 318 6.88 27.00 -6.92
CA GLY A 318 5.58 27.55 -7.29
C GLY A 318 4.82 26.77 -8.37
N ARG A 319 5.38 25.71 -8.93
CA ARG A 319 4.63 24.80 -9.79
C ARG A 319 3.56 24.06 -8.97
N LEU A 320 2.35 24.03 -9.51
CA LEU A 320 1.24 23.29 -8.90
C LEU A 320 1.46 21.79 -9.07
N THR A 321 1.37 21.06 -7.96
CA THR A 321 1.50 19.58 -7.91
C THR A 321 0.40 18.99 -7.02
N GLY A 322 0.11 17.71 -7.18
CA GLY A 322 -0.85 17.03 -6.32
C GLY A 322 -2.30 17.26 -6.77
N TYR A 323 -3.19 17.48 -5.81
CA TYR A 323 -4.64 17.62 -6.03
C TYR A 323 -5.25 16.43 -6.77
N SER A 324 -4.64 15.27 -6.69
CA SER A 324 -5.11 14.07 -7.39
C SER A 324 -5.99 13.22 -6.48
N VAL A 325 -6.98 12.59 -7.09
CA VAL A 325 -7.95 11.71 -6.44
C VAL A 325 -7.72 10.28 -6.93
N VAL A 326 -7.44 9.37 -6.00
CA VAL A 326 -7.34 7.93 -6.26
C VAL A 326 -8.41 7.25 -5.41
N ARG A 327 -9.45 6.74 -6.05
CA ARG A 327 -10.57 6.15 -5.32
C ARG A 327 -11.13 4.88 -5.93
N ARG A 328 -11.61 3.97 -5.08
CA ARG A 328 -12.19 2.68 -5.47
C ARG A 328 -11.31 1.89 -6.43
N CYS A 329 -10.00 2.08 -6.30
CA CYS A 329 -9.01 1.39 -7.10
C CYS A 329 -8.49 0.12 -6.41
N ARG A 330 -8.05 -0.84 -7.22
CA ARG A 330 -7.35 -2.02 -6.76
C ARG A 330 -5.92 -1.95 -7.30
N ILE A 331 -4.96 -1.76 -6.40
CA ILE A 331 -3.54 -1.72 -6.72
C ILE A 331 -2.91 -2.97 -6.12
N LEU A 332 -2.56 -3.91 -6.99
CA LEU A 332 -2.24 -5.28 -6.62
C LEU A 332 -0.82 -5.64 -7.07
N HIS A 333 -0.12 -6.40 -6.24
CA HIS A 333 1.16 -7.03 -6.55
C HIS A 333 2.21 -6.09 -7.17
N ALA A 334 2.28 -4.85 -6.69
CA ALA A 334 3.39 -3.97 -7.02
C ALA A 334 4.64 -4.43 -6.26
N GLY A 335 5.77 -4.53 -6.96
CA GLY A 335 6.99 -5.12 -6.39
C GLY A 335 7.60 -4.32 -5.26
N VAL A 336 7.41 -3.00 -5.27
CA VAL A 336 8.00 -2.05 -4.32
C VAL A 336 6.97 -1.06 -3.80
N CYS A 337 6.34 -0.30 -4.70
CA CYS A 337 5.45 0.78 -4.32
C CYS A 337 4.09 0.69 -5.03
N GLY A 338 3.01 0.76 -4.27
CA GLY A 338 1.65 0.75 -4.83
C GLY A 338 1.29 2.09 -5.47
N LEU A 339 1.35 3.15 -4.70
CA LEU A 339 1.01 4.51 -5.08
C LEU A 339 2.10 5.46 -4.58
N ALA A 340 2.79 6.11 -5.48
CA ALA A 340 3.91 7.01 -5.21
C ALA A 340 3.58 8.48 -5.54
N GLY A 341 4.28 9.41 -4.88
CA GLY A 341 4.21 10.83 -5.23
C GLY A 341 5.13 11.72 -4.41
N LEU A 342 5.77 12.68 -5.08
CA LEU A 342 6.54 13.76 -4.45
C LEU A 342 5.72 15.05 -4.51
N PHE A 343 5.84 15.91 -3.49
CA PHE A 343 4.97 17.08 -3.34
C PHE A 343 3.48 16.71 -3.49
N ALA A 344 3.11 15.65 -2.78
CA ALA A 344 1.78 15.07 -2.80
C ALA A 344 0.80 15.93 -1.97
N ARG A 345 0.46 17.09 -2.52
CA ARG A 345 -0.40 18.08 -1.85
C ARG A 345 -1.87 17.84 -2.16
N HIS A 346 -2.75 18.01 -1.18
CA HIS A 346 -4.21 17.86 -1.32
C HIS A 346 -4.61 16.53 -1.99
N MET A 347 -3.94 15.45 -1.62
CA MET A 347 -4.23 14.13 -2.18
C MET A 347 -5.42 13.50 -1.49
N LEU A 348 -6.36 12.97 -2.28
CA LEU A 348 -7.41 12.11 -1.78
C LEU A 348 -7.15 10.67 -2.19
N VAL A 349 -6.97 9.78 -1.20
CA VAL A 349 -6.88 8.33 -1.43
C VAL A 349 -7.97 7.66 -0.61
N GLU A 350 -9.01 7.15 -1.28
CA GLU A 350 -10.16 6.60 -0.57
C GLU A 350 -10.74 5.34 -1.21
N ASP A 351 -11.31 4.48 -0.37
CA ASP A 351 -12.05 3.28 -0.77
C ASP A 351 -11.25 2.32 -1.68
N CYS A 352 -9.91 2.33 -1.58
CA CYS A 352 -9.00 1.52 -2.38
C CYS A 352 -8.60 0.21 -1.69
N LEU A 353 -8.19 -0.77 -2.50
CA LEU A 353 -7.52 -1.99 -2.04
C LEU A 353 -6.08 -1.98 -2.51
N PHE A 354 -5.16 -2.09 -1.56
CA PHE A 354 -3.74 -2.36 -1.80
C PHE A 354 -3.44 -3.77 -1.31
N GLU A 355 -3.02 -4.67 -2.20
CA GLU A 355 -2.78 -6.06 -1.83
C GLU A 355 -1.47 -6.59 -2.42
N GLY A 356 -0.69 -7.30 -1.58
CA GLY A 356 0.52 -7.97 -2.02
C GLY A 356 1.65 -7.03 -2.47
N ILE A 357 1.69 -5.82 -1.93
CA ILE A 357 2.71 -4.82 -2.25
C ILE A 357 4.04 -5.20 -1.60
N GLY A 358 5.17 -4.97 -2.30
CA GLY A 358 6.52 -5.18 -1.78
C GLY A 358 7.08 -6.58 -2.01
N TRP A 359 6.45 -7.43 -2.84
CA TRP A 359 6.82 -8.83 -3.01
C TRP A 359 8.23 -9.06 -3.60
N GLN A 360 8.86 -8.05 -4.23
CA GLN A 360 10.22 -8.17 -4.75
C GLN A 360 11.29 -8.20 -3.67
N LYS A 361 10.91 -8.08 -2.38
CA LYS A 361 11.81 -8.17 -1.24
C LYS A 361 12.94 -7.14 -1.27
N MET A 362 12.65 -5.96 -1.75
CA MET A 362 13.55 -4.83 -1.69
C MET A 362 13.93 -4.53 -0.25
N GLU A 363 14.97 -3.74 -0.05
CA GLU A 363 15.39 -3.37 1.29
C GLU A 363 14.25 -2.64 2.02
N LEU A 364 14.03 -3.02 3.28
CA LEU A 364 13.11 -2.32 4.16
C LEU A 364 13.49 -0.84 4.21
N SER A 365 12.52 0.03 4.10
CA SER A 365 12.66 1.48 4.19
C SER A 365 13.28 2.17 2.97
N TRP A 366 13.38 1.49 1.82
CA TRP A 366 13.89 2.15 0.63
C TRP A 366 12.80 2.30 -0.42
N GLU A 367 12.11 3.44 -0.35
CA GLU A 367 11.01 3.83 -1.24
C GLU A 367 9.87 2.78 -1.34
N ALA A 368 9.82 1.83 -0.39
CA ALA A 368 8.88 0.73 -0.41
C ALA A 368 7.64 1.04 0.45
N GLY A 369 6.50 1.25 -0.20
CA GLY A 369 5.24 1.52 0.48
C GLY A 369 4.01 1.20 -0.37
N ALA A 370 2.93 0.73 0.25
CA ALA A 370 1.68 0.62 -0.51
C ALA A 370 1.16 2.00 -0.92
N VAL A 371 1.31 2.99 -0.05
CA VAL A 371 1.23 4.43 -0.35
C VAL A 371 2.51 5.08 0.15
N LYS A 372 3.29 5.68 -0.74
CA LYS A 372 4.53 6.38 -0.42
C LYS A 372 4.46 7.80 -0.97
N PHE A 373 4.30 8.76 -0.06
CA PHE A 373 4.26 10.17 -0.40
C PHE A 373 5.38 10.95 0.27
N HIS A 374 6.02 11.82 -0.48
CA HIS A 374 6.96 12.81 0.03
C HIS A 374 6.29 14.19 0.04
N ASN A 375 6.56 14.99 1.06
CA ASN A 375 6.01 16.33 1.23
C ASN A 375 4.48 16.37 1.07
N SER A 376 3.81 15.46 1.76
CA SER A 376 2.35 15.40 1.75
C SER A 376 1.78 16.52 2.62
N VAL A 377 0.99 17.39 2.04
CA VAL A 377 0.36 18.53 2.73
C VAL A 377 -1.14 18.53 2.45
N ASN A 378 -1.96 18.65 3.49
CA ASN A 378 -3.41 18.63 3.41
C ASN A 378 -3.97 17.37 2.73
N GLY A 379 -3.33 16.23 2.95
CA GLY A 379 -3.74 14.95 2.38
C GLY A 379 -4.81 14.26 3.21
N LEU A 380 -5.73 13.55 2.54
CA LEU A 380 -6.75 12.71 3.16
C LEU A 380 -6.65 11.28 2.63
N ILE A 381 -6.24 10.35 3.51
CA ILE A 381 -6.12 8.92 3.20
C ILE A 381 -7.14 8.18 4.07
N ARG A 382 -8.24 7.72 3.48
CA ARG A 382 -9.36 7.18 4.26
C ARG A 382 -10.04 5.96 3.64
N ARG A 383 -10.57 5.10 4.49
CA ARG A 383 -11.38 3.94 4.09
C ARG A 383 -10.70 3.03 3.08
N ASN A 384 -9.38 2.90 3.18
CA ASN A 384 -8.63 1.98 2.35
C ASN A 384 -8.38 0.64 3.09
N VAL A 385 -8.16 -0.41 2.32
CA VAL A 385 -7.73 -1.71 2.81
C VAL A 385 -6.33 -2.00 2.32
N PHE A 386 -5.42 -2.27 3.27
CA PHE A 386 -4.05 -2.70 3.02
C PHE A 386 -3.92 -4.15 3.47
N LEU A 387 -3.69 -5.04 2.52
CA LEU A 387 -3.70 -6.49 2.77
C LEU A 387 -2.40 -7.13 2.31
N ASN A 388 -1.79 -7.96 3.17
CA ASN A 388 -0.60 -8.72 2.81
C ASN A 388 0.55 -7.86 2.26
N THR A 389 0.79 -6.70 2.85
CA THR A 389 1.96 -5.88 2.53
C THR A 389 3.22 -6.63 2.96
N PHE A 390 4.22 -6.68 2.10
CA PHE A 390 5.41 -7.48 2.30
C PHE A 390 6.67 -6.62 2.16
N ARG A 391 7.50 -6.52 3.21
CA ARG A 391 8.74 -5.72 3.22
C ARG A 391 8.57 -4.29 2.69
N ALA A 392 7.43 -3.69 2.91
CA ALA A 392 7.08 -2.34 2.55
C ALA A 392 6.18 -1.79 3.64
N ASP A 393 6.14 -0.49 3.81
CA ASP A 393 5.16 0.11 4.70
C ASP A 393 3.78 0.14 4.04
N SER A 394 2.71 0.09 4.81
CA SER A 394 1.40 0.25 4.16
C SER A 394 1.16 1.70 3.79
N ILE A 395 1.47 2.64 4.69
CA ILE A 395 1.50 4.08 4.40
C ILE A 395 2.82 4.64 4.91
N TRP A 396 3.54 5.33 4.04
CA TRP A 396 4.73 6.08 4.40
C TRP A 396 4.61 7.52 3.90
N LEU A 397 4.52 8.46 4.84
CA LEU A 397 4.63 9.88 4.56
C LEU A 397 6.04 10.33 4.94
N ASP A 398 6.83 10.68 3.91
CA ASP A 398 8.25 10.98 4.03
C ASP A 398 8.52 12.47 3.86
N CYS A 399 9.25 13.02 4.79
CA CYS A 399 9.80 14.38 4.81
C CYS A 399 8.82 15.54 4.55
N GLY A 400 8.64 16.37 5.57
CA GLY A 400 7.89 17.62 5.44
C GLY A 400 6.39 17.44 5.22
N ASN A 401 5.84 16.47 5.92
CA ASN A 401 4.40 16.18 5.92
C ASN A 401 3.68 17.13 6.87
N GLU A 402 2.52 17.63 6.46
CA GLU A 402 1.82 18.66 7.22
C GLU A 402 0.32 18.56 7.01
N ASN A 403 -0.44 18.61 8.10
CA ASN A 403 -1.90 18.68 8.07
C ASN A 403 -2.56 17.51 7.30
N ASN A 404 -1.98 16.29 7.42
CA ASN A 404 -2.56 15.11 6.79
C ASN A 404 -3.44 14.35 7.77
N ARG A 405 -4.49 13.73 7.27
CA ARG A 405 -5.33 12.81 8.03
C ARG A 405 -5.34 11.41 7.42
N ILE A 406 -5.01 10.42 8.24
CA ILE A 406 -5.08 8.98 7.92
C ILE A 406 -6.18 8.38 8.78
N THR A 407 -7.36 8.14 8.23
CA THR A 407 -8.55 7.80 9.03
C THR A 407 -9.39 6.66 8.46
N GLY A 408 -9.88 5.80 9.34
CA GLY A 408 -10.83 4.76 8.97
C GLY A 408 -10.27 3.71 8.00
N ASN A 409 -8.95 3.48 7.99
CA ASN A 409 -8.33 2.47 7.15
C ASN A 409 -8.18 1.13 7.88
N LEU A 410 -8.08 0.06 7.11
CA LEU A 410 -7.87 -1.30 7.58
C LEU A 410 -6.53 -1.84 7.09
N PHE A 411 -5.66 -2.25 8.01
CA PHE A 411 -4.35 -2.84 7.74
C PHE A 411 -4.32 -4.26 8.27
N LEU A 412 -4.14 -5.23 7.39
CA LEU A 412 -4.16 -6.65 7.73
C LEU A 412 -2.94 -7.40 7.22
N ASN A 413 -2.35 -8.23 8.10
CA ASN A 413 -1.34 -9.22 7.75
C ASN A 413 -0.11 -8.62 7.04
N GLY A 414 0.54 -7.67 7.68
CA GLY A 414 1.85 -7.18 7.25
C GLY A 414 2.92 -8.24 7.47
N ARG A 415 3.48 -8.79 6.38
CA ARG A 415 4.47 -9.89 6.42
C ARG A 415 5.87 -9.37 6.27
N GLU A 416 6.77 -9.69 7.20
CA GLU A 416 8.11 -9.12 7.25
C GLU A 416 8.08 -7.58 7.13
N GLN A 417 6.97 -6.97 7.49
CA GLN A 417 6.71 -5.54 7.37
C GLN A 417 7.32 -4.81 8.56
N ARG A 418 8.03 -3.72 8.31
CA ARG A 418 8.64 -2.93 9.38
C ARG A 418 7.57 -2.16 10.14
N GLU A 419 6.74 -1.39 9.45
CA GLU A 419 5.62 -0.65 10.02
C GLU A 419 4.37 -0.65 9.14
N ALA A 420 3.19 -0.54 9.76
CA ALA A 420 1.97 -0.34 8.99
C ALA A 420 1.82 1.12 8.56
N ILE A 421 2.08 2.08 9.45
CA ILE A 421 2.08 3.51 9.15
C ILE A 421 3.40 4.12 9.60
N PHE A 422 4.08 4.80 8.70
CA PHE A 422 5.32 5.52 8.96
C PHE A 422 5.17 7.01 8.62
N ILE A 423 5.46 7.87 9.60
CA ILE A 423 5.54 9.32 9.43
C ILE A 423 6.98 9.74 9.72
N GLU A 424 7.61 10.36 8.74
CA GLU A 424 9.04 10.65 8.76
C GLU A 424 9.32 12.14 8.57
N CYS A 425 10.31 12.66 9.29
CA CYS A 425 10.89 13.99 9.11
C CYS A 425 9.87 15.12 9.03
N THR A 426 9.02 15.26 10.04
CA THR A 426 8.01 16.31 10.14
C THR A 426 8.32 17.24 11.32
N ARG A 427 8.36 18.55 11.09
CA ARG A 427 8.56 19.55 12.13
C ARG A 427 7.35 20.46 12.31
N ASP A 428 6.72 20.82 11.22
CA ASP A 428 5.66 21.82 11.19
C ASP A 428 4.31 21.13 10.93
N GLY A 429 3.26 21.59 11.58
CA GLY A 429 1.91 21.07 11.41
C GLY A 429 1.64 19.72 12.10
N VAL A 430 0.38 19.42 12.31
CA VAL A 430 -0.09 18.19 12.92
C VAL A 430 -0.42 17.17 11.83
N ASN A 431 -0.01 15.92 12.04
CA ASN A 431 -0.53 14.80 11.25
C ASN A 431 -1.41 13.92 12.17
N LEU A 432 -2.65 13.68 11.75
CA LEU A 432 -3.65 12.95 12.53
C LEU A 432 -3.84 11.52 11.98
N ILE A 433 -3.66 10.54 12.85
CA ILE A 433 -3.90 9.12 12.56
C ILE A 433 -5.02 8.65 13.47
N ASP A 434 -6.23 8.48 12.93
CA ASP A 434 -7.39 8.17 13.75
C ASP A 434 -8.31 7.09 13.18
N ASN A 435 -9.01 6.41 14.07
CA ASN A 435 -10.01 5.41 13.71
C ASN A 435 -9.52 4.29 12.77
N ASN A 436 -8.23 3.99 12.74
CA ASN A 436 -7.71 2.89 11.92
C ASN A 436 -7.75 1.57 12.69
N ILE A 437 -7.81 0.48 11.95
CA ILE A 437 -7.62 -0.89 12.47
C ILE A 437 -6.34 -1.43 11.89
N ILE A 438 -5.33 -1.63 12.74
CA ILE A 438 -4.03 -2.22 12.40
C ILE A 438 -3.94 -3.57 13.08
N TRP A 439 -3.81 -4.65 12.29
CA TRP A 439 -3.88 -6.00 12.82
C TRP A 439 -2.89 -6.94 12.18
N ASN A 440 -2.05 -7.55 13.01
CA ASN A 440 -1.04 -8.53 12.63
C ASN A 440 0.05 -7.95 11.73
N VAL A 441 0.97 -7.20 12.34
CA VAL A 441 2.21 -6.71 11.72
C VAL A 441 3.35 -7.59 12.20
N GLU A 442 3.74 -8.57 11.36
CA GLU A 442 4.66 -9.63 11.77
C GLU A 442 6.09 -9.15 11.98
N GLY A 443 6.51 -8.10 11.28
CA GLY A 443 7.87 -7.61 11.34
C GLY A 443 8.89 -8.61 10.81
N ARG A 444 10.14 -8.20 10.81
CA ARG A 444 11.29 -9.01 10.46
C ARG A 444 12.31 -8.95 11.58
N PHE A 445 12.88 -10.10 11.94
CA PHE A 445 14.09 -10.13 12.74
C PHE A 445 15.30 -10.01 11.81
N ASP A 446 16.08 -8.94 11.96
CA ASP A 446 17.31 -8.72 11.21
C ASP A 446 18.53 -8.86 12.16
N PRO A 447 19.23 -10.01 12.13
CA PRO A 447 20.38 -10.22 12.99
C PRO A 447 21.55 -9.29 12.64
N SER A 448 21.61 -8.72 11.45
CA SER A 448 22.66 -7.77 11.06
C SER A 448 22.53 -6.43 11.78
N LYS A 449 21.35 -6.13 12.31
CA LYS A 449 21.06 -4.95 13.12
C LYS A 449 21.33 -5.14 14.60
N ILE A 450 21.75 -6.34 15.04
CA ILE A 450 22.17 -6.57 16.42
C ILE A 450 23.52 -5.88 16.63
N PRO A 451 23.67 -5.03 17.66
CA PRO A 451 24.95 -4.39 17.96
C PRO A 451 26.01 -5.44 18.27
N THR A 452 27.16 -5.30 17.65
CA THR A 452 28.33 -6.07 18.04
C THR A 452 29.13 -5.32 19.10
N GLU A 453 29.82 -6.03 20.02
CA GLU A 453 30.56 -5.44 21.14
C GLU A 453 31.60 -4.36 20.74
N HIS A 454 31.89 -4.23 19.48
CA HIS A 454 32.90 -3.31 18.95
C HIS A 454 32.34 -2.03 18.36
N GLY A 455 31.08 -1.78 18.49
CA GLY A 455 30.50 -0.58 17.96
C GLY A 455 30.65 0.63 18.89
N SER A 456 31.21 1.68 18.39
CA SER A 456 31.78 2.79 19.16
C SER A 456 30.89 4.03 19.33
N SER A 457 29.60 3.98 19.09
CA SER A 457 28.77 5.17 19.22
C SER A 457 27.38 4.88 19.78
N GLY A 458 26.77 5.86 20.43
CA GLY A 458 25.42 5.78 21.03
C GLY A 458 24.26 5.41 20.07
N TRP A 459 24.55 5.23 18.80
CA TRP A 459 23.65 4.71 17.78
C TRP A 459 23.20 3.29 18.04
N TYR A 460 23.97 2.48 18.74
CA TYR A 460 23.71 1.05 18.94
C TYR A 460 22.42 0.77 19.70
N LYS A 461 22.10 1.59 20.68
CA LYS A 461 20.86 1.43 21.44
C LYS A 461 19.62 1.72 20.61
N LEU A 462 19.75 2.57 19.61
CA LEU A 462 18.69 2.85 18.64
C LEU A 462 18.48 1.69 17.69
N VAL A 463 19.59 1.02 17.31
CA VAL A 463 19.60 -0.11 16.37
C VAL A 463 19.08 -1.41 17.02
N GLU A 464 19.22 -1.60 18.33
CA GLU A 464 18.65 -2.77 19.02
C GLU A 464 17.14 -2.89 18.78
N ASN A 465 16.44 -1.78 18.77
CA ASN A 465 15.01 -1.77 18.51
C ASN A 465 14.67 -1.99 17.04
N ASP A 466 15.56 -1.61 16.11
CA ASP A 466 15.39 -1.89 14.69
C ASP A 466 15.63 -3.36 14.32
N ALA A 467 16.31 -4.14 15.17
CA ALA A 467 16.49 -5.57 14.95
C ALA A 467 15.17 -6.37 15.11
N VAL A 468 14.23 -5.85 15.87
CA VAL A 468 12.90 -6.43 16.09
C VAL A 468 11.86 -5.39 15.71
N ASN A 469 11.46 -5.36 14.46
CA ASN A 469 10.45 -4.45 13.92
C ASN A 469 9.07 -5.12 13.81
N GLY A 470 8.14 -4.50 13.14
CA GLY A 470 6.75 -4.88 13.07
C GLY A 470 5.89 -3.95 13.91
N TYR A 471 6.11 -2.65 13.69
CA TYR A 471 5.40 -1.58 14.40
C TYR A 471 4.02 -1.32 13.82
N GLY A 472 3.06 -0.99 14.67
CA GLY A 472 1.76 -0.52 14.20
C GLY A 472 1.88 0.87 13.56
N ILE A 473 2.34 1.84 14.34
CA ILE A 473 2.59 3.20 13.89
C ILE A 473 4.02 3.57 14.32
N TYR A 474 4.76 4.16 13.41
CA TYR A 474 6.15 4.52 13.60
C TYR A 474 6.39 5.98 13.22
N GLY A 475 7.09 6.70 14.09
CA GLY A 475 7.57 8.06 13.87
C GLY A 475 9.10 8.09 13.87
N GLU A 476 9.69 8.90 12.99
CA GLU A 476 11.12 9.18 13.00
C GLU A 476 11.39 10.64 12.64
N GLY A 477 11.95 11.39 13.58
CA GLY A 477 12.17 12.81 13.38
C GLY A 477 10.88 13.59 13.13
N THR A 478 9.79 13.19 13.78
CA THR A 478 8.45 13.75 13.61
C THR A 478 7.99 14.43 14.87
N ASP A 479 7.62 15.70 14.76
CA ASP A 479 6.98 16.47 15.83
C ASP A 479 5.45 16.51 15.60
N HIS A 480 4.68 16.75 16.66
CA HIS A 480 3.23 17.01 16.62
C HIS A 480 2.39 15.87 16.02
N LEU A 481 2.77 14.61 16.27
CA LEU A 481 2.01 13.47 15.80
C LEU A 481 0.80 13.20 16.69
N TYR A 482 -0.42 13.18 16.13
CA TYR A 482 -1.65 12.93 16.84
C TYR A 482 -2.25 11.57 16.49
N ILE A 483 -2.36 10.66 17.47
CA ILE A 483 -2.80 9.28 17.26
C ILE A 483 -3.98 8.98 18.16
N ALA A 484 -5.19 8.84 17.59
CA ALA A 484 -6.38 8.72 18.41
C ALA A 484 -7.39 7.68 17.89
N HIS A 485 -8.03 7.01 18.85
CA HIS A 485 -9.13 6.10 18.55
C HIS A 485 -8.80 4.96 17.59
N ASN A 486 -7.55 4.52 17.46
CA ASN A 486 -7.18 3.37 16.66
C ASN A 486 -7.33 2.05 17.45
N LEU A 487 -7.50 0.95 16.73
CA LEU A 487 -7.27 -0.40 17.24
C LEU A 487 -5.96 -0.92 16.65
N ILE A 488 -4.96 -1.12 17.48
CA ILE A 488 -3.61 -1.55 17.09
C ILE A 488 -3.35 -2.89 17.81
N GLY A 489 -3.24 -3.96 17.04
CA GLY A 489 -3.13 -5.30 17.62
C GLY A 489 -2.19 -6.25 16.90
N LEU A 490 -1.63 -7.18 17.67
CA LEU A 490 -0.74 -8.23 17.20
C LEU A 490 0.47 -7.69 16.40
N CYS A 491 0.99 -6.54 16.80
CA CYS A 491 2.24 -6.02 16.29
C CYS A 491 3.40 -6.76 16.98
N ARG A 492 4.36 -7.24 16.21
CA ARG A 492 5.55 -7.91 16.77
C ARG A 492 6.41 -6.95 17.57
N GLY A 493 6.56 -5.72 17.07
CA GLY A 493 7.20 -4.60 17.73
C GLY A 493 6.23 -3.87 18.67
N SER A 494 6.40 -2.57 18.78
CA SER A 494 5.49 -1.72 19.55
C SER A 494 4.23 -1.38 18.76
N GLY A 495 3.13 -1.14 19.46
CA GLY A 495 1.92 -0.59 18.84
C GLY A 495 2.19 0.80 18.27
N PHE A 496 2.78 1.65 19.09
CA PHE A 496 3.37 2.92 18.67
C PHE A 496 4.85 2.95 19.06
N TYR A 497 5.70 3.34 18.14
CA TYR A 497 7.13 3.55 18.37
C TYR A 497 7.58 4.83 17.69
N GLU A 498 8.21 5.70 18.45
CA GLU A 498 8.83 6.89 17.90
C GLU A 498 10.35 6.85 18.16
N LYS A 499 11.10 6.88 17.06
CA LYS A 499 12.56 6.80 17.13
C LYS A 499 13.14 8.10 17.62
N PRO A 500 13.99 8.06 18.67
CA PRO A 500 14.68 9.26 19.12
C PRO A 500 15.68 9.72 18.06
N VAL A 501 15.49 10.92 17.57
CA VAL A 501 16.40 11.57 16.63
C VAL A 501 16.73 12.94 17.18
N ALA A 502 18.00 13.16 17.51
CA ALA A 502 18.45 14.46 18.05
C ALA A 502 18.33 15.56 16.98
N PHE A 503 18.58 15.21 15.75
CA PHE A 503 18.42 16.06 14.57
C PHE A 503 18.60 15.20 13.33
N ARG A 504 17.60 15.19 12.44
CA ARG A 504 17.73 14.61 11.12
C ARG A 504 17.72 15.72 10.08
N GLN A 505 18.86 15.97 9.49
CA GLN A 505 18.93 16.83 8.33
C GLN A 505 18.40 16.02 7.13
N SER A 506 17.20 16.33 6.70
CA SER A 506 16.73 15.87 5.40
C SER A 506 17.20 16.82 4.31
N SER A 507 17.25 16.34 3.07
CA SER A 507 17.52 17.17 1.88
C SER A 507 16.56 18.35 1.73
N ILE A 508 15.47 18.37 2.51
CA ILE A 508 14.37 19.34 2.44
C ILE A 508 14.30 20.19 3.72
N ASP A 509 15.20 19.97 4.68
CA ASP A 509 15.30 20.71 5.95
C ASP A 509 13.97 20.84 6.73
N ARG A 510 13.24 19.73 6.86
CA ARG A 510 11.96 19.69 7.59
C ARG A 510 11.89 18.61 8.66
N GLY A 511 13.04 18.15 9.14
CA GLY A 511 13.09 17.16 10.22
C GLY A 511 12.73 17.76 11.57
N GLY A 512 11.91 17.05 12.33
CA GLY A 512 11.60 17.32 13.73
C GLY A 512 12.57 16.61 14.67
N THR A 513 12.24 16.64 15.95
CA THR A 513 13.03 16.08 17.04
C THR A 513 12.33 14.94 17.77
N SER A 514 11.26 14.39 17.22
CA SER A 514 10.46 13.30 17.79
C SER A 514 9.86 13.69 19.16
N ARG A 515 9.09 14.76 19.17
CA ARG A 515 8.44 15.31 20.37
C ARG A 515 7.01 15.74 20.09
N ASP A 516 6.29 15.99 21.19
CA ASP A 516 4.91 16.48 21.14
C ASP A 516 3.96 15.51 20.40
N ALA A 517 4.21 14.20 20.55
CA ALA A 517 3.29 13.19 20.12
C ALA A 517 2.19 12.98 21.18
N HIS A 518 0.93 12.94 20.72
CA HIS A 518 -0.26 12.76 21.54
C HIS A 518 -0.96 11.45 21.23
N ILE A 519 -1.01 10.52 22.20
CA ILE A 519 -1.59 9.19 22.02
C ILE A 519 -2.89 9.10 22.82
N ARG A 520 -4.04 9.21 22.15
CA ARG A 520 -5.34 9.39 22.82
C ARG A 520 -6.35 8.30 22.47
N ASN A 521 -6.99 7.75 23.48
CA ASN A 521 -8.18 6.92 23.31
C ASN A 521 -8.01 5.72 22.37
N ASN A 522 -6.80 5.15 22.23
CA ASN A 522 -6.54 3.98 21.40
C ASN A 522 -6.79 2.67 22.14
N ILE A 523 -6.96 1.59 21.41
CA ILE A 523 -6.88 0.23 21.93
C ILE A 523 -5.57 -0.40 21.44
N PHE A 524 -4.72 -0.83 22.38
CA PHE A 524 -3.52 -1.63 22.11
C PHE A 524 -3.76 -3.07 22.53
N TYR A 525 -3.66 -4.00 21.59
CA TYR A 525 -3.96 -5.41 21.80
C TYR A 525 -2.73 -6.29 21.56
N GLN A 526 -2.18 -6.90 22.60
CA GLN A 526 -1.08 -7.87 22.50
C GLN A 526 0.07 -7.42 21.59
N CYS A 527 0.55 -6.19 21.73
CA CYS A 527 1.75 -5.72 21.05
C CYS A 527 2.99 -6.36 21.71
N GLY A 528 3.91 -6.88 20.90
CA GLY A 528 4.94 -7.81 21.38
C GLY A 528 6.04 -7.13 22.17
N ASN A 529 6.51 -5.93 21.75
CA ASN A 529 7.59 -5.23 22.44
C ASN A 529 7.04 -4.23 23.50
N ALA A 530 6.15 -3.34 23.06
CA ALA A 530 5.45 -2.41 23.91
C ALA A 530 4.11 -1.98 23.29
N ALA A 531 3.21 -1.42 24.08
CA ALA A 531 2.07 -0.70 23.53
C ALA A 531 2.53 0.66 22.99
N ILE A 532 3.27 1.40 23.80
CA ILE A 532 3.78 2.74 23.47
C ILE A 532 5.27 2.80 23.83
N THR A 533 6.07 3.31 22.91
CA THR A 533 7.48 3.63 23.13
C THR A 533 7.73 5.07 22.72
N PHE A 534 7.94 5.93 23.71
CA PHE A 534 8.33 7.33 23.52
C PHE A 534 9.84 7.51 23.51
N PRO A 535 10.38 8.41 22.68
CA PRO A 535 11.79 8.77 22.76
C PRO A 535 12.13 9.50 24.07
N THR A 536 11.31 10.46 24.46
CA THR A 536 11.50 11.33 25.61
C THR A 536 10.18 11.58 26.32
N ARG A 537 10.23 12.33 27.44
CA ARG A 537 9.05 12.75 28.19
C ARG A 537 8.33 13.97 27.59
N ASP A 538 8.81 14.48 26.47
CA ASP A 538 8.18 15.58 25.75
C ASP A 538 6.99 15.11 24.87
N ASN A 539 6.51 13.92 25.14
CA ASN A 539 5.38 13.25 24.50
C ASN A 539 4.39 12.84 25.59
N ASP A 540 3.13 12.61 25.26
CA ASP A 540 2.14 12.24 26.24
C ASP A 540 1.08 11.25 25.74
N SER A 541 0.41 10.60 26.70
CA SER A 541 -0.67 9.65 26.40
C SER A 541 -1.75 9.69 27.47
N ASP A 542 -3.02 9.48 27.05
CA ASP A 542 -4.14 9.31 27.97
C ASP A 542 -5.37 8.68 27.32
N GLY A 543 -6.25 8.12 28.15
CA GLY A 543 -7.52 7.56 27.71
C GLY A 543 -7.41 6.23 26.96
N ASN A 544 -6.23 5.62 26.91
CA ASN A 544 -5.99 4.40 26.15
C ASN A 544 -6.48 3.14 26.88
N LEU A 545 -6.80 2.10 26.09
CA LEU A 545 -7.14 0.78 26.60
C LEU A 545 -6.05 -0.21 26.22
N PHE A 546 -5.37 -0.77 27.22
CA PHE A 546 -4.32 -1.77 27.07
C PHE A 546 -4.90 -3.15 27.28
N VAL A 547 -4.96 -3.95 26.22
CA VAL A 547 -5.65 -5.25 26.22
C VAL A 547 -4.65 -6.38 26.15
N ASN A 548 -4.74 -7.28 27.15
CA ASN A 548 -3.91 -8.47 27.25
C ASN A 548 -2.40 -8.17 27.20
N MET A 549 -2.00 -7.01 27.69
CA MET A 549 -0.59 -6.64 27.84
C MET A 549 -0.01 -7.24 29.12
N CYS A 550 1.28 -7.54 29.12
CA CYS A 550 2.00 -8.14 30.24
C CYS A 550 3.34 -7.45 30.47
N GLY A 551 3.76 -7.35 31.74
CA GLY A 551 5.05 -6.78 32.12
C GLY A 551 5.11 -5.26 31.96
N GLY A 552 6.29 -4.74 31.61
CA GLY A 552 6.47 -3.36 31.23
C GLY A 552 6.18 -3.23 29.72
N TYR A 553 5.17 -2.51 29.38
CA TYR A 553 4.72 -2.30 27.99
C TYR A 553 4.54 -0.83 27.61
N LEU A 554 4.94 0.07 28.53
CA LEU A 554 4.98 1.52 28.33
C LEU A 554 6.43 1.96 28.53
N ARG A 555 7.02 2.59 27.53
CA ARG A 555 8.46 2.83 27.49
C ARG A 555 8.78 4.29 27.22
N VAL A 556 9.82 4.80 27.92
CA VAL A 556 10.51 6.05 27.60
C VAL A 556 11.99 5.75 27.50
N MET A 557 12.60 6.03 26.34
CA MET A 557 13.98 5.64 26.06
C MET A 557 15.01 6.60 26.70
N TYR A 558 14.71 7.87 26.75
CA TYR A 558 15.63 8.90 27.27
C TYR A 558 14.98 9.82 28.31
N PRO A 559 15.72 10.38 29.29
CA PRO A 559 17.15 10.08 29.54
C PRO A 559 17.33 8.66 30.09
N GLU A 560 18.50 8.10 29.83
CA GLU A 560 18.87 6.80 30.39
C GLU A 560 18.90 6.80 31.93
N PRO A 561 18.59 5.65 32.58
CA PRO A 561 18.23 4.37 31.98
C PRO A 561 16.83 4.38 31.38
N GLU A 562 16.62 3.59 30.33
CA GLU A 562 15.31 3.39 29.73
C GLU A 562 14.28 2.98 30.80
N LEU A 563 13.14 3.60 30.78
CA LEU A 563 12.00 3.23 31.62
C LEU A 563 11.09 2.29 30.85
N CYS A 564 10.80 1.12 31.45
CA CYS A 564 9.88 0.15 30.90
C CYS A 564 8.89 -0.25 32.02
N LEU A 565 7.69 0.33 31.98
CA LEU A 565 6.74 0.31 33.06
C LEU A 565 5.41 -0.33 32.67
N HIS A 566 4.70 -0.88 33.67
CA HIS A 566 3.28 -1.22 33.58
C HIS A 566 2.41 0.01 33.89
N LEU A 567 1.15 -0.02 33.57
CA LEU A 567 0.27 1.15 33.67
C LEU A 567 0.24 1.81 35.07
N PRO A 568 0.10 1.09 36.21
CA PRO A 568 0.13 1.73 37.53
C PRO A 568 1.41 2.53 37.83
N ALA A 569 2.57 1.98 37.49
CA ALA A 569 3.83 2.68 37.69
C ALA A 569 4.02 3.83 36.70
N TRP A 570 3.51 3.70 35.49
CA TRP A 570 3.50 4.76 34.47
C TRP A 570 2.71 5.98 34.94
N LYS A 571 1.50 5.74 35.48
CA LYS A 571 0.67 6.79 36.09
C LYS A 571 1.37 7.48 37.27
N GLU A 572 1.92 6.68 38.17
CA GLU A 572 2.56 7.20 39.38
C GLU A 572 3.85 7.99 39.09
N PHE A 573 4.68 7.47 38.18
CA PHE A 573 6.02 8.03 37.91
C PHE A 573 6.02 9.20 36.92
N LEU A 574 5.16 9.12 35.87
CA LEU A 574 5.18 10.10 34.79
C LEU A 574 3.94 10.97 34.74
N GLY A 575 2.85 10.56 35.39
CA GLY A 575 1.57 11.26 35.31
C GLY A 575 0.86 11.10 33.95
N PHE A 576 1.29 10.15 33.13
CA PHE A 576 0.66 9.82 31.85
C PHE A 576 -0.44 8.78 32.03
N ASP A 577 -1.34 8.68 31.08
CA ASP A 577 -2.41 7.66 31.03
C ASP A 577 -3.28 7.59 32.30
N LEU A 578 -3.54 8.73 32.93
CA LEU A 578 -4.30 8.80 34.19
C LEU A 578 -5.71 8.20 34.03
N HIS A 579 -6.35 8.38 32.88
CA HIS A 579 -7.68 7.86 32.56
C HIS A 579 -7.64 6.57 31.74
N SER A 580 -6.45 6.05 31.45
CA SER A 580 -6.28 4.80 30.70
C SER A 580 -6.54 3.57 31.56
N GLN A 581 -6.87 2.46 30.91
CA GLN A 581 -7.33 1.23 31.53
C GLN A 581 -6.62 0.01 31.00
N GLU A 582 -6.54 -1.05 31.80
CA GLU A 582 -6.15 -2.39 31.40
C GLU A 582 -7.39 -3.28 31.30
N ALA A 583 -7.42 -4.16 30.31
CA ALA A 583 -8.48 -5.16 30.15
C ALA A 583 -7.94 -6.49 29.63
N PHE A 584 -8.69 -7.55 29.90
CA PHE A 584 -8.45 -8.87 29.34
C PHE A 584 -9.65 -9.24 28.47
N LEU A 585 -9.48 -9.10 27.16
CA LEU A 585 -10.51 -9.32 26.16
C LEU A 585 -9.98 -10.29 25.10
N GLN A 586 -10.84 -11.05 24.48
CA GLN A 586 -10.52 -11.76 23.25
C GLN A 586 -11.06 -10.98 22.05
N VAL A 587 -10.16 -10.65 21.13
CA VAL A 587 -10.49 -10.06 19.84
C VAL A 587 -10.17 -11.10 18.77
N GLN A 588 -11.12 -11.45 17.94
CA GLN A 588 -10.95 -12.37 16.83
C GLN A 588 -11.35 -11.70 15.53
N LEU A 589 -10.47 -11.77 14.54
CA LEU A 589 -10.80 -11.50 13.16
C LEU A 589 -11.38 -12.78 12.54
N GLN A 590 -12.62 -12.72 12.08
CA GLN A 590 -13.26 -13.80 11.37
C GLN A 590 -13.46 -13.42 9.91
N GLU A 591 -12.95 -14.24 9.01
CA GLU A 591 -13.37 -14.21 7.62
C GLU A 591 -14.73 -14.94 7.52
N GLU A 592 -15.73 -14.34 6.89
CA GLU A 592 -16.93 -15.08 6.52
C GLU A 592 -16.55 -16.14 5.51
N ALA A 593 -16.69 -17.40 5.90
CA ALA A 593 -16.60 -18.50 4.97
C ALA A 593 -17.76 -18.39 3.98
N ASP A 594 -17.44 -18.43 2.68
CA ASP A 594 -18.41 -18.61 1.63
C ASP A 594 -19.17 -19.90 1.91
N GLU A 595 -20.44 -19.84 2.35
CA GLU A 595 -21.27 -21.03 2.66
C GLU A 595 -21.46 -21.96 1.45
N LEU A 596 -21.02 -21.54 0.26
CA LEU A 596 -21.13 -22.28 -0.99
C LEU A 596 -19.87 -23.09 -1.37
N SER A 597 -18.75 -22.97 -0.67
CA SER A 597 -17.57 -23.78 -0.95
C SER A 597 -17.04 -24.45 0.30
N GLY A 598 -17.52 -25.63 0.61
CA GLY A 598 -16.96 -26.53 1.64
C GLY A 598 -15.54 -27.02 1.32
N ARG A 599 -14.62 -26.13 0.96
CA ARG A 599 -13.21 -26.43 0.73
C ARG A 599 -12.33 -25.32 1.30
N SER A 600 -11.68 -25.64 2.41
CA SER A 600 -10.49 -24.96 2.89
C SER A 600 -9.44 -24.95 1.77
N ASN A 601 -9.15 -23.79 1.20
CA ASN A 601 -8.05 -23.64 0.25
C ASN A 601 -6.87 -22.95 0.94
N THR A 602 -6.01 -23.76 1.54
CA THR A 602 -4.60 -23.47 1.72
C THR A 602 -3.87 -23.83 0.42
N ALA A 603 -4.01 -23.03 -0.61
CA ALA A 603 -3.15 -23.07 -1.79
C ALA A 603 -3.27 -21.74 -2.52
N LEU A 604 -2.13 -21.09 -2.74
CA LEU A 604 -1.95 -20.03 -3.73
C LEU A 604 -2.48 -20.52 -5.10
N GLY A 605 -3.67 -20.15 -5.46
CA GLY A 605 -4.24 -20.52 -6.75
C GLY A 605 -5.73 -20.28 -6.85
N LYS A 606 -6.08 -19.19 -7.46
CA LYS A 606 -7.39 -18.63 -7.83
C LYS A 606 -7.94 -17.60 -6.87
N ALA A 607 -7.53 -16.37 -7.07
CA ALA A 607 -8.32 -15.22 -6.72
C ALA A 607 -9.63 -15.29 -7.54
N LYS A 608 -10.68 -15.82 -6.96
CA LYS A 608 -11.99 -15.27 -7.24
C LYS A 608 -12.05 -13.99 -6.43
N SER A 609 -12.04 -12.89 -7.16
CA SER A 609 -12.51 -11.61 -6.70
C SER A 609 -13.81 -11.83 -5.95
N ASP A 610 -13.95 -11.09 -4.95
CA ASP A 610 -15.17 -10.59 -4.38
C ASP A 610 -15.29 -10.89 -2.89
N GLU A 611 -15.05 -9.81 -2.13
CA GLU A 611 -15.71 -9.46 -0.88
C GLU A 611 -15.71 -10.53 0.21
N LYS A 612 -14.51 -10.78 0.76
CA LYS A 612 -14.45 -11.36 2.10
C LYS A 612 -14.80 -10.26 3.09
N VAL A 613 -16.01 -10.30 3.61
CA VAL A 613 -16.38 -9.45 4.74
C VAL A 613 -15.60 -9.92 5.95
N VAL A 614 -14.64 -9.10 6.39
CA VAL A 614 -13.87 -9.37 7.59
C VAL A 614 -14.58 -8.70 8.77
N GLY A 615 -14.93 -9.47 9.77
CA GLY A 615 -15.58 -8.99 10.99
C GLY A 615 -14.65 -9.11 12.21
N ILE A 616 -14.74 -8.18 13.12
CA ILE A 616 -14.12 -8.30 14.44
C ILE A 616 -15.15 -8.83 15.43
N LEU A 617 -14.85 -9.95 16.07
CA LEU A 617 -15.63 -10.48 17.17
C LEU A 617 -14.92 -10.17 18.49
N PHE A 618 -15.58 -9.42 19.36
CA PHE A 618 -15.15 -9.23 20.73
C PHE A 618 -15.83 -10.26 21.63
N SER A 619 -15.03 -11.03 22.36
CA SER A 619 -15.56 -11.95 23.37
C SER A 619 -14.87 -11.76 24.70
N THR A 620 -15.60 -11.89 25.78
CA THR A 620 -15.06 -11.89 27.14
C THR A 620 -14.87 -13.30 27.66
N GLY A 621 -13.78 -13.56 28.37
CA GLY A 621 -13.70 -14.71 29.26
C GLY A 621 -12.72 -15.83 28.92
N GLN A 622 -11.82 -15.69 27.95
CA GLN A 622 -10.68 -16.60 27.82
C GLN A 622 -9.37 -15.83 27.72
N THR A 623 -8.41 -16.23 28.56
CA THR A 623 -7.05 -15.71 28.51
C THR A 623 -6.36 -16.09 27.22
N PRO A 624 -5.56 -15.22 26.61
CA PRO A 624 -4.84 -15.51 25.39
C PRO A 624 -3.86 -16.68 25.56
N PHE A 625 -3.61 -17.33 24.44
CA PHE A 625 -2.59 -18.36 24.34
C PHE A 625 -1.21 -17.76 24.70
N GLY A 626 -0.55 -18.29 25.72
CA GLY A 626 0.80 -17.88 26.13
C GLY A 626 0.91 -17.11 27.44
N LEU A 627 -0.19 -16.74 28.10
CA LEU A 627 -0.10 -16.19 29.45
C LEU A 627 0.35 -17.28 30.45
N PRO A 628 1.20 -16.94 31.44
CA PRO A 628 1.60 -17.85 32.50
C PRO A 628 0.38 -18.48 33.20
N GLU A 629 0.50 -19.75 33.60
CA GLU A 629 -0.60 -20.52 34.18
C GLU A 629 -1.18 -19.88 35.45
N GLU A 630 -0.37 -19.16 36.20
CA GLU A 630 -0.76 -18.40 37.37
C GLU A 630 -1.71 -17.21 37.01
N ILE A 631 -1.54 -16.61 35.86
CA ILE A 631 -2.44 -15.55 35.35
C ILE A 631 -3.70 -16.18 34.78
N ARG A 632 -3.63 -17.38 34.16
CA ARG A 632 -4.80 -18.11 33.68
C ARG A 632 -5.76 -18.55 34.79
N ARG A 633 -5.26 -18.79 36.00
CA ARG A 633 -6.07 -19.20 37.18
C ARG A 633 -6.79 -18.02 37.83
N ARG A 634 -6.38 -16.78 37.59
CA ARG A 634 -7.10 -15.61 38.05
C ARG A 634 -8.15 -15.27 37.01
N HIS A 635 -9.38 -15.73 37.23
CA HIS A 635 -10.51 -15.43 36.38
C HIS A 635 -10.88 -13.95 36.50
N PHE A 636 -10.28 -13.11 35.68
CA PHE A 636 -10.79 -11.76 35.46
C PHE A 636 -11.84 -11.84 34.35
N VAL A 637 -13.10 -11.74 34.73
CA VAL A 637 -14.19 -11.61 33.79
C VAL A 637 -14.36 -10.12 33.55
N TYR A 638 -13.67 -9.58 32.55
CA TYR A 638 -14.00 -8.25 32.02
C TYR A 638 -15.14 -8.39 31.05
N ARG A 639 -16.21 -7.67 31.30
CA ARG A 639 -17.27 -7.45 30.31
C ARG A 639 -16.93 -6.16 29.55
N PRO A 640 -17.25 -6.04 28.24
CA PRO A 640 -17.08 -4.77 27.53
C PRO A 640 -17.81 -3.60 28.19
N GLU A 641 -18.88 -3.88 28.91
CA GLU A 641 -19.63 -2.92 29.70
C GLU A 641 -18.84 -2.37 30.91
N ASP A 642 -17.80 -3.08 31.34
CA ASP A 642 -16.92 -2.67 32.45
C ASP A 642 -15.81 -1.71 32.00
N ILE A 643 -15.65 -1.45 30.70
CA ILE A 643 -14.71 -0.46 30.18
C ILE A 643 -15.30 0.92 30.44
N SER A 644 -14.59 1.72 31.20
CA SER A 644 -15.01 3.08 31.50
C SER A 644 -14.90 3.96 30.28
N ARG A 645 -15.83 4.88 30.13
CA ARG A 645 -15.78 5.92 29.11
C ARG A 645 -14.68 6.93 29.48
N VAL A 646 -14.03 7.43 28.46
CA VAL A 646 -13.01 8.47 28.55
C VAL A 646 -13.52 9.76 27.94
N GLU A 647 -12.82 10.86 28.16
CA GLU A 647 -13.17 12.14 27.57
C GLU A 647 -13.11 12.05 26.04
N ALA A 648 -14.09 12.66 25.36
CA ALA A 648 -14.13 12.72 23.92
C ALA A 648 -12.98 13.57 23.39
N ASP A 649 -12.30 13.10 22.36
CA ASP A 649 -11.23 13.81 21.70
C ASP A 649 -11.77 14.93 20.80
N ALA A 650 -11.21 16.14 20.93
CA ALA A 650 -11.68 17.30 20.18
C ALA A 650 -11.39 17.20 18.67
N HIS A 651 -10.33 16.45 18.27
CA HIS A 651 -9.90 16.28 16.89
C HIS A 651 -10.66 15.15 16.17
N VAL A 652 -11.24 14.20 16.94
CA VAL A 652 -11.87 13.00 16.37
C VAL A 652 -13.35 12.94 16.69
N LYS A 653 -14.16 13.55 15.85
CA LYS A 653 -15.61 13.71 16.03
C LYS A 653 -16.46 12.52 15.57
N CYS A 654 -15.88 11.55 14.85
CA CYS A 654 -16.58 10.37 14.35
C CYS A 654 -15.85 9.08 14.68
N ASP A 655 -16.56 7.97 14.54
CA ASP A 655 -16.01 6.62 14.66
C ASP A 655 -15.51 6.06 13.30
N PHE A 656 -15.05 4.80 13.29
CA PHE A 656 -14.59 4.09 12.09
C PHE A 656 -15.62 4.06 10.95
N LEU A 657 -16.88 4.01 11.30
CA LEU A 657 -17.99 4.00 10.33
C LEU A 657 -18.42 5.40 9.89
N GLY A 658 -17.75 6.45 10.38
CA GLY A 658 -18.08 7.85 10.10
C GLY A 658 -19.25 8.39 10.91
N GLN A 659 -19.73 7.66 11.92
CA GLN A 659 -20.85 8.09 12.78
C GLN A 659 -20.32 9.07 13.83
N ARG A 660 -21.07 10.17 14.07
CA ARG A 660 -20.70 11.15 15.09
C ARG A 660 -20.59 10.50 16.48
N ARG A 661 -19.53 10.78 17.20
CA ARG A 661 -19.33 10.32 18.57
C ARG A 661 -20.25 11.06 19.53
N GLU A 662 -20.66 10.34 20.59
CA GLU A 662 -21.55 10.88 21.63
C GLU A 662 -20.82 11.99 22.43
N GLU A 663 -21.55 13.03 22.80
CA GLU A 663 -21.10 14.03 23.78
C GLU A 663 -21.22 13.44 25.19
N GLY A 664 -20.21 13.61 26.03
CA GLY A 664 -20.26 13.17 27.44
C GLY A 664 -19.52 11.89 27.77
N GLY A 665 -18.60 11.51 26.92
CA GLY A 665 -17.68 10.40 27.11
C GLY A 665 -17.81 9.33 26.04
N VAL A 666 -16.67 8.80 25.60
CA VAL A 666 -16.53 7.85 24.51
C VAL A 666 -15.79 6.59 24.95
N LEU A 667 -15.97 5.49 24.24
CA LEU A 667 -15.08 4.33 24.42
C LEU A 667 -13.77 4.54 23.67
N PRO A 668 -12.64 4.04 24.21
CA PRO A 668 -11.40 3.94 23.46
C PRO A 668 -11.58 3.10 22.19
N GLY A 669 -10.77 3.36 21.16
CA GLY A 669 -10.76 2.63 19.90
C GLY A 669 -11.75 3.15 18.85
N PRO A 670 -11.82 2.46 17.70
CA PRO A 670 -12.48 2.97 16.50
C PRO A 670 -14.02 2.89 16.55
N PHE A 671 -14.60 2.15 17.47
CA PHE A 671 -16.07 1.94 17.54
C PHE A 671 -16.69 2.66 18.75
N GLN A 672 -17.86 3.24 18.57
CA GLN A 672 -18.57 3.92 19.67
C GLN A 672 -19.07 2.97 20.76
N MET A 673 -19.34 1.72 20.41
CA MET A 673 -19.82 0.70 21.34
C MET A 673 -19.14 -0.63 21.09
N LEU A 674 -18.56 -1.21 22.13
CA LEU A 674 -18.06 -2.57 22.15
C LEU A 674 -19.02 -3.45 22.95
N ARG A 675 -19.58 -4.47 22.34
CA ARG A 675 -20.47 -5.45 23.01
C ARG A 675 -19.92 -6.84 22.84
N SER A 676 -19.87 -7.61 23.93
CA SER A 676 -19.45 -9.02 23.89
C SER A 676 -20.29 -9.82 22.89
N GLY A 677 -19.61 -10.60 22.05
CA GLY A 677 -20.24 -11.44 21.05
C GLY A 677 -20.86 -10.69 19.85
N LYS A 678 -20.76 -9.37 19.80
CA LYS A 678 -21.20 -8.61 18.63
C LYS A 678 -20.14 -8.64 17.53
N ARG A 679 -20.59 -8.87 16.30
CA ARG A 679 -19.76 -8.77 15.10
C ARG A 679 -19.79 -7.34 14.56
N TYR A 680 -18.63 -6.80 14.24
CA TYR A 680 -18.45 -5.48 13.63
C TYR A 680 -17.83 -5.65 12.25
N GLN A 681 -18.49 -5.11 11.23
CA GLN A 681 -17.93 -5.05 9.89
C GLN A 681 -16.73 -4.09 9.91
N ILE A 682 -15.62 -4.50 9.31
CA ILE A 682 -14.38 -3.72 9.29
C ILE A 682 -13.87 -3.38 7.89
N ASP A 683 -14.49 -3.86 6.82
CA ASP A 683 -14.22 -3.33 5.49
C ASP A 683 -14.76 -1.90 5.42
N PRO A 684 -13.89 -0.89 5.36
CA PRO A 684 -14.32 0.52 5.43
C PRO A 684 -14.77 1.06 4.08
N ARG A 685 -14.50 0.32 2.99
CA ARG A 685 -14.70 0.82 1.63
C ARG A 685 -16.19 1.03 1.34
N ARG A 686 -16.49 2.11 0.64
CA ARG A 686 -17.83 2.42 0.17
C ARG A 686 -17.94 2.06 -1.31
N ALA A 687 -19.00 1.34 -1.67
CA ALA A 687 -19.48 1.26 -3.05
C ALA A 687 -20.10 2.62 -3.44
N GLU A 688 -20.20 2.90 -4.74
CA GLU A 688 -20.82 4.14 -5.24
C GLU A 688 -22.14 4.46 -4.55
#